data_12b9cdaf64e814570e4fe255487b10c0
#
_entry.id   12b9cdaf64e814570e4fe255487b10c0
#
_cell.length_a   1.000
_cell.length_b   1.000
_cell.length_c   1.000
_cell.angle_alpha   90.00
_cell.angle_beta   90.00
_cell.angle_gamma   90.00
#
_symmetry.space_group_name_H-M   'P 1'
#
loop_
_entity.id
_entity.type
_entity.pdbx_description
1 polymer ?
#
loop_
_entity_poly.entity_id
_entity_poly.type
_entity_poly.pdbx_seq_one_letter_code
_entity_poly.pdbx_strand_id
1 'polypeptide(L)'
;MINFKNHFLLSLNKRIKSATFVALFLTTSLSMNAAQKIDRIEPTNWFVGMKNPQVQLMVYGKDVRAAEVSTDYPGVRIDSLVRLDSPNYLLVYMNVKDAKPGTMNLLFRAGKSKTNVKYELKARDMKGEDHMGFTNADVLYMLMPDRFASSGKYLNVKGLNAYTVNRKEPSLRHGGDLEGIRQHLDYFNELGVTALWFTPVLENNSPDHGKSSTYHGYATTDYYRVDPRFGSNSDYRQLVSDAHKKGLKVVMDMIFNHCGFEHPWVKDMPTKDWFNTPEWLAPENQAKAVKTKTVDGDQMTNDKYLQTSYKLTPVLDPYASKVDLHETVDGWFVPSMPDLNQRNEHVMTYLIQNSEWWIETVGIDGIRMDTYPYADRKGMAHWMEVLNTEYPNFNTVGETWVTEPAYTAAWQKDSPLAEVNSNLKTVMDFAFFDRINQAKNEETDDWWKGFNRIYNSLCYDYLYVDPSHVMAFIENHDTDRFLGEGQDTLALKQALALLLTVNRIPQLYYGTEILMNGTKSSTDGHVRRDFPGGFAGDSHNAFNKAERTKAEQAMFSFTSRLLHWRQNNDVITKGKQTQFIPVKGVYVVARTLGDKAVMTVINGTSKTATMPVARYAEIIGNHTEATNILTGRKIDLSKDVKLQPRGVLVLSM
;
A
#
# COMPACT_ATOMS: atom_id res chain seq x y z
N MET A 1 74.33 16.95 -1.20
CA MET A 1 75.28 17.81 -1.92
C MET A 1 74.53 19.08 -2.30
N ILE A 2 74.89 20.14 -1.62
CA ILE A 2 75.38 21.44 -2.09
C ILE A 2 74.24 22.33 -2.57
N ASN A 3 73.76 23.30 -1.76
CA ASN A 3 74.33 24.64 -1.43
C ASN A 3 74.22 25.60 -2.62
N PHE A 4 73.83 26.88 -2.55
CA PHE A 4 74.09 28.01 -1.65
C PHE A 4 73.25 29.20 -2.20
N LYS A 5 72.66 30.00 -1.37
CA LYS A 5 73.04 31.26 -0.70
C LYS A 5 72.74 32.54 -1.52
N ASN A 6 71.91 33.33 -0.89
CA ASN A 6 72.21 34.65 -0.27
C ASN A 6 72.59 35.84 -1.21
N HIS A 7 72.02 36.96 -1.06
CA HIS A 7 72.38 38.20 -0.41
C HIS A 7 71.63 39.38 -1.08
N PHE A 8 71.33 40.48 -0.58
CA PHE A 8 71.51 41.32 0.58
C PHE A 8 71.02 42.73 0.21
N LEU A 9 70.26 43.37 1.08
CA LEU A 9 70.35 44.69 1.66
C LEU A 9 70.28 46.01 0.88
N LEU A 10 69.55 46.89 1.49
CA LEU A 10 69.72 48.29 1.89
C LEU A 10 68.96 49.34 1.09
N SER A 11 67.98 49.88 1.74
CA SER A 11 67.81 51.14 2.47
C SER A 11 67.73 52.40 1.62
N LEU A 12 66.73 53.21 1.85
CA LEU A 12 66.84 54.58 2.36
C LEU A 12 65.47 55.22 2.67
N ASN A 13 65.44 55.79 3.88
CA ASN A 13 64.39 56.69 4.37
C ASN A 13 64.20 57.92 3.52
N LYS A 14 62.94 58.35 3.37
CA LYS A 14 62.57 59.78 3.45
C LYS A 14 61.16 59.95 3.99
N ARG A 15 61.07 60.63 5.12
CA ARG A 15 59.88 61.16 5.75
C ARG A 15 59.24 62.20 4.84
N ILE A 16 57.91 62.08 4.68
CA ILE A 16 57.01 63.24 4.47
C ILE A 16 55.77 63.01 5.32
N LYS A 17 55.52 63.95 6.21
CA LYS A 17 54.27 64.09 6.98
C LYS A 17 53.18 64.49 6.02
N SER A 18 51.99 63.90 6.11
CA SER A 18 50.73 64.70 6.07
C SER A 18 49.48 63.85 6.23
N ALA A 19 48.66 64.34 7.14
CA ALA A 19 47.18 64.30 7.19
C ALA A 19 46.45 62.97 7.10
N THR A 20 46.06 62.47 8.21
CA THR A 20 45.00 61.51 8.45
C THR A 20 43.66 62.03 7.97
N PHE A 21 43.14 61.47 6.85
CA PHE A 21 41.70 61.53 6.52
C PHE A 21 41.14 60.11 6.79
N VAL A 22 40.50 59.94 7.93
CA VAL A 22 39.69 58.77 8.23
C VAL A 22 38.38 58.95 7.45
N ALA A 23 38.31 58.39 6.25
CA ALA A 23 37.04 58.19 5.56
C ALA A 23 36.37 56.94 6.16
N LEU A 24 35.44 57.16 7.06
CA LEU A 24 34.54 56.13 7.58
C LEU A 24 33.60 55.75 6.42
N PHE A 25 33.95 54.73 5.63
CA PHE A 25 33.00 54.10 4.72
C PHE A 25 31.98 53.35 5.56
N LEU A 26 30.88 53.99 5.89
CA LEU A 26 29.61 53.36 6.21
C LEU A 26 29.20 52.59 4.93
N THR A 27 29.62 51.36 4.83
CA THR A 27 28.97 50.42 3.92
C THR A 27 27.61 50.11 4.56
N THR A 28 26.61 50.91 4.25
CA THR A 28 25.23 50.50 4.33
C THR A 28 25.06 49.36 3.32
N SER A 29 25.23 48.14 3.77
CA SER A 29 24.71 47.00 3.05
C SER A 29 23.21 47.21 2.90
N LEU A 30 22.79 47.74 1.76
CA LEU A 30 21.44 47.62 1.25
C LEU A 30 21.22 46.14 1.03
N SER A 31 20.83 45.45 2.11
CA SER A 31 20.20 44.16 1.97
C SER A 31 18.95 44.41 1.14
N MET A 32 19.02 44.21 -0.17
CA MET A 32 17.82 44.05 -0.97
C MET A 32 17.10 42.87 -0.31
N ASN A 33 16.08 43.16 0.50
CA ASN A 33 15.15 42.18 1.01
C ASN A 33 14.44 41.56 -0.21
N ALA A 34 15.01 40.47 -0.74
CA ALA A 34 14.29 39.65 -1.67
C ALA A 34 12.96 39.21 -1.03
N ALA A 35 11.88 39.21 -1.80
CA ALA A 35 10.60 38.73 -1.33
C ALA A 35 10.77 37.29 -0.77
N GLN A 36 10.16 37.01 0.39
CA GLN A 36 10.14 35.66 0.96
C GLN A 36 9.62 34.68 -0.09
N LYS A 37 10.44 33.75 -0.55
CA LYS A 37 10.00 32.75 -1.52
C LYS A 37 9.36 31.58 -0.78
N ILE A 38 8.11 31.32 -1.06
CA ILE A 38 7.42 30.11 -0.63
C ILE A 38 7.49 29.12 -1.77
N ASP A 39 8.17 28.01 -1.53
CA ASP A 39 8.40 26.98 -2.55
C ASP A 39 7.29 25.94 -2.56
N ARG A 40 6.68 25.63 -1.38
CA ARG A 40 5.68 24.58 -1.23
C ARG A 40 4.77 24.83 -0.03
N ILE A 41 3.49 24.47 -0.18
CA ILE A 41 2.49 24.38 0.89
C ILE A 41 1.78 23.04 0.75
N GLU A 42 1.71 22.30 1.85
CA GLU A 42 1.04 20.99 1.92
C GLU A 42 0.09 20.92 3.10
N PRO A 43 -1.12 20.38 2.87
CA PRO A 43 -1.71 19.96 1.61
C PRO A 43 -1.82 21.12 0.60
N THR A 44 -1.82 20.79 -0.72
CA THR A 44 -1.81 21.80 -1.80
C THR A 44 -3.11 22.60 -1.93
N ASN A 45 -4.18 22.10 -1.36
CA ASN A 45 -5.51 22.69 -1.15
C ASN A 45 -6.20 21.97 -0.01
N TRP A 46 -7.29 22.50 0.51
CA TRP A 46 -8.09 21.81 1.52
C TRP A 46 -9.58 21.82 1.18
N PHE A 47 -10.39 21.14 1.98
CA PHE A 47 -11.83 21.00 1.78
C PHE A 47 -12.59 21.62 2.95
N VAL A 48 -13.67 22.34 2.63
CA VAL A 48 -14.60 22.87 3.65
C VAL A 48 -15.63 21.81 4.02
N GLY A 49 -16.12 21.85 5.26
CA GLY A 49 -17.14 20.91 5.73
C GLY A 49 -16.60 19.56 6.22
N MET A 50 -15.28 19.46 6.45
CA MET A 50 -14.70 18.34 7.20
C MET A 50 -15.18 18.41 8.67
N LYS A 51 -15.35 17.23 9.31
CA LYS A 51 -15.73 17.18 10.74
C LYS A 51 -14.67 17.79 11.63
N ASN A 52 -13.38 17.55 11.32
CA ASN A 52 -12.29 18.33 11.90
C ASN A 52 -12.04 19.57 11.03
N PRO A 53 -12.43 20.78 11.48
CA PRO A 53 -12.24 21.99 10.71
C PRO A 53 -10.82 22.56 10.80
N GLN A 54 -9.95 22.00 11.63
CA GLN A 54 -8.56 22.44 11.76
C GLN A 54 -7.69 21.77 10.71
N VAL A 55 -6.88 22.56 10.02
CA VAL A 55 -5.91 22.07 9.04
C VAL A 55 -4.51 22.59 9.38
N GLN A 56 -3.52 21.70 9.34
CA GLN A 56 -2.11 21.99 9.41
C GLN A 56 -1.58 22.20 8.00
N LEU A 57 -1.09 23.39 7.69
CA LEU A 57 -0.33 23.64 6.46
C LEU A 57 1.16 23.57 6.77
N MET A 58 1.87 22.63 6.14
CA MET A 58 3.32 22.61 6.14
C MET A 58 3.82 23.53 5.02
N VAL A 59 4.46 24.61 5.41
CA VAL A 59 5.01 25.60 4.48
C VAL A 59 6.52 25.43 4.42
N TYR A 60 7.05 25.29 3.21
CA TYR A 60 8.48 25.20 2.94
C TYR A 60 8.95 26.36 2.08
N GLY A 61 10.06 26.93 2.45
CA GLY A 61 10.72 28.03 1.72
C GLY A 61 11.89 28.57 2.53
N LYS A 62 12.87 29.16 1.86
CA LYS A 62 14.08 29.65 2.53
C LYS A 62 13.72 30.62 3.67
N ASP A 63 14.18 30.33 4.90
CA ASP A 63 14.00 31.12 6.12
C ASP A 63 12.51 31.41 6.48
N VAL A 64 11.55 30.60 5.99
CA VAL A 64 10.11 30.81 6.19
C VAL A 64 9.69 30.74 7.65
N ARG A 65 10.46 30.06 8.51
CA ARG A 65 10.19 29.93 9.96
C ARG A 65 9.95 31.28 10.65
N ALA A 66 10.62 32.33 10.17
CA ALA A 66 10.50 33.69 10.77
C ALA A 66 9.25 34.46 10.32
N ALA A 67 8.46 33.91 9.38
CA ALA A 67 7.32 34.62 8.84
C ALA A 67 6.13 34.64 9.81
N GLU A 68 5.42 35.76 9.81
CA GLU A 68 4.04 35.86 10.31
C GLU A 68 3.08 35.60 9.15
N VAL A 69 1.98 34.88 9.42
CA VAL A 69 0.98 34.53 8.41
C VAL A 69 -0.36 35.09 8.78
N SER A 70 -1.05 35.67 7.81
CA SER A 70 -2.42 36.19 8.00
C SER A 70 -3.23 35.97 6.72
N THR A 71 -4.55 35.95 6.89
CA THR A 71 -5.53 35.98 5.81
C THR A 71 -6.71 36.85 6.22
N ASP A 72 -7.39 37.46 5.27
CA ASP A 72 -8.64 38.19 5.43
C ASP A 72 -9.83 37.40 4.86
N TYR A 73 -9.62 36.15 4.52
CA TYR A 73 -10.68 35.31 3.93
C TYR A 73 -11.78 35.03 4.94
N PRO A 74 -13.07 35.33 4.60
CA PRO A 74 -14.18 35.15 5.54
C PRO A 74 -14.34 33.69 5.99
N GLY A 75 -14.46 33.50 7.31
CA GLY A 75 -14.64 32.19 7.92
C GLY A 75 -13.34 31.37 8.10
N VAL A 76 -12.18 31.94 7.76
CA VAL A 76 -10.87 31.35 8.05
C VAL A 76 -10.20 32.13 9.21
N ARG A 77 -9.64 31.37 10.16
CA ARG A 77 -8.85 31.92 11.27
C ARG A 77 -7.51 31.18 11.33
N ILE A 78 -6.42 31.93 11.45
CA ILE A 78 -5.12 31.35 11.80
C ILE A 78 -5.08 31.16 13.31
N ASP A 79 -5.01 29.92 13.78
CA ASP A 79 -5.02 29.57 15.19
C ASP A 79 -3.61 29.64 15.80
N SER A 80 -2.61 29.13 15.12
CA SER A 80 -1.22 29.16 15.61
C SER A 80 -0.20 29.00 14.47
N LEU A 81 1.03 29.41 14.78
CA LEU A 81 2.22 29.20 13.94
C LEU A 81 3.23 28.38 14.74
N VAL A 82 3.60 27.21 14.25
CA VAL A 82 4.64 26.37 14.87
C VAL A 82 5.93 26.48 14.06
N ARG A 83 6.96 27.05 14.72
CA ARG A 83 8.28 27.26 14.13
C ARG A 83 9.14 26.03 14.37
N LEU A 84 9.36 25.25 13.33
CA LEU A 84 10.11 24.00 13.43
C LEU A 84 11.63 24.23 13.61
N ASP A 85 12.40 23.18 13.84
CA ASP A 85 13.84 23.28 14.05
C ASP A 85 14.57 23.83 12.82
N SER A 86 14.21 23.34 11.64
CA SER A 86 14.74 23.89 10.39
C SER A 86 14.19 25.31 10.14
N PRO A 87 15.05 26.26 9.75
CA PRO A 87 14.63 27.63 9.41
C PRO A 87 13.70 27.68 8.18
N ASN A 88 13.65 26.60 7.39
CA ASN A 88 12.94 26.53 6.13
C ASN A 88 11.54 25.96 6.24
N TYR A 89 11.09 25.58 7.45
CA TYR A 89 9.75 25.05 7.68
C TYR A 89 8.96 25.90 8.69
N LEU A 90 7.68 26.08 8.38
CA LEU A 90 6.70 26.70 9.25
C LEU A 90 5.39 25.91 9.15
N LEU A 91 4.81 25.50 10.28
CA LEU A 91 3.45 24.99 10.29
C LEU A 91 2.47 26.11 10.59
N VAL A 92 1.42 26.17 9.78
CA VAL A 92 0.31 27.11 9.95
C VAL A 92 -0.94 26.30 10.27
N TYR A 93 -1.41 26.41 11.51
CA TYR A 93 -2.69 25.81 11.90
C TYR A 93 -3.79 26.83 11.66
N MET A 94 -4.73 26.44 10.83
CA MET A 94 -5.88 27.30 10.54
C MET A 94 -7.19 26.55 10.75
N ASN A 95 -8.23 27.28 11.15
CA ASN A 95 -9.59 26.76 11.29
C ASN A 95 -10.44 27.29 10.12
N VAL A 96 -11.10 26.37 9.42
CA VAL A 96 -11.91 26.66 8.23
C VAL A 96 -13.40 26.35 8.43
N LYS A 97 -13.85 26.24 9.71
CA LYS A 97 -15.22 25.80 10.08
C LYS A 97 -16.31 26.59 9.36
N ASP A 98 -16.15 27.92 9.32
CA ASP A 98 -17.16 28.84 8.80
C ASP A 98 -16.82 29.33 7.38
N ALA A 99 -15.75 28.74 6.78
CA ALA A 99 -15.32 29.16 5.46
C ALA A 99 -16.23 28.57 4.36
N LYS A 100 -16.32 29.29 3.25
CA LYS A 100 -16.93 28.80 2.01
C LYS A 100 -15.85 28.38 1.02
N PRO A 101 -16.17 27.53 0.04
CA PRO A 101 -15.22 27.22 -1.03
C PRO A 101 -14.79 28.47 -1.79
N GLY A 102 -13.51 28.56 -2.14
CA GLY A 102 -12.94 29.66 -2.90
C GLY A 102 -11.43 29.76 -2.74
N THR A 103 -10.82 30.75 -3.39
CA THR A 103 -9.38 30.98 -3.33
C THR A 103 -9.09 32.10 -2.33
N MET A 104 -8.34 31.81 -1.29
CA MET A 104 -7.87 32.79 -0.31
C MET A 104 -6.42 33.22 -0.59
N ASN A 105 -6.04 34.39 -0.08
CA ASN A 105 -4.66 34.83 -0.05
C ASN A 105 -4.09 34.59 1.37
N LEU A 106 -2.98 33.86 1.43
CA LEU A 106 -2.14 33.76 2.62
C LEU A 106 -1.01 34.78 2.49
N LEU A 107 -1.00 35.77 3.39
CA LEU A 107 0.01 36.81 3.42
C LEU A 107 1.12 36.43 4.40
N PHE A 108 2.30 36.13 3.88
CA PHE A 108 3.52 35.90 4.65
C PHE A 108 4.30 37.19 4.81
N ARG A 109 4.69 37.54 6.05
CA ARG A 109 5.47 38.72 6.38
C ARG A 109 6.72 38.34 7.17
N ALA A 110 7.90 38.70 6.65
CA ALA A 110 9.17 38.54 7.35
C ALA A 110 9.95 39.85 7.27
N GLY A 111 10.02 40.60 8.36
CA GLY A 111 10.57 41.96 8.39
C GLY A 111 9.81 42.89 7.45
N LYS A 112 10.50 43.43 6.45
CA LYS A 112 9.90 44.29 5.39
C LYS A 112 9.35 43.50 4.19
N SER A 113 9.66 42.23 4.09
CA SER A 113 9.20 41.37 2.98
C SER A 113 7.75 40.96 3.17
N LYS A 114 6.99 40.96 2.06
CA LYS A 114 5.59 40.49 2.01
C LYS A 114 5.41 39.61 0.80
N THR A 115 4.88 38.40 0.98
CA THR A 115 4.56 37.45 -0.09
C THR A 115 3.11 37.00 0.05
N ASN A 116 2.33 37.14 -1.01
CA ASN A 116 0.99 36.61 -1.10
C ASN A 116 1.03 35.26 -1.84
N VAL A 117 0.44 34.22 -1.24
CA VAL A 117 0.27 32.91 -1.85
C VAL A 117 -1.23 32.62 -1.93
N LYS A 118 -1.68 32.25 -3.13
CA LYS A 118 -3.06 31.76 -3.30
C LYS A 118 -3.18 30.35 -2.77
N TYR A 119 -4.21 30.12 -1.96
CA TYR A 119 -4.53 28.79 -1.45
C TYR A 119 -6.02 28.52 -1.65
N GLU A 120 -6.35 27.31 -2.13
CA GLU A 120 -7.71 26.96 -2.51
C GLU A 120 -8.40 26.16 -1.41
N LEU A 121 -9.60 26.59 -1.02
CA LEU A 121 -10.55 25.80 -0.25
C LEU A 121 -11.63 25.27 -1.20
N LYS A 122 -11.72 23.97 -1.32
CA LYS A 122 -12.65 23.28 -2.23
C LYS A 122 -13.93 22.87 -1.52
N ALA A 123 -15.02 22.76 -2.28
CA ALA A 123 -16.16 21.99 -1.84
C ALA A 123 -15.81 20.49 -1.89
N ARG A 124 -16.41 19.70 -1.04
CA ARG A 124 -16.38 18.24 -1.13
C ARG A 124 -17.33 17.78 -2.23
N ASP A 125 -16.94 16.74 -2.97
CA ASP A 125 -17.80 16.13 -4.00
C ASP A 125 -18.94 15.33 -3.35
N MET A 126 -18.71 14.76 -2.14
CA MET A 126 -19.69 13.99 -1.36
C MET A 126 -19.44 14.16 0.14
N LYS A 127 -20.39 13.77 0.97
CA LYS A 127 -20.22 13.76 2.42
C LYS A 127 -19.38 12.58 2.87
N GLY A 128 -18.79 12.66 4.07
CA GLY A 128 -17.95 11.60 4.61
C GLY A 128 -18.65 10.24 4.69
N GLU A 129 -19.93 10.22 5.10
CA GLU A 129 -20.74 9.01 5.18
C GLU A 129 -21.07 8.38 3.81
N ASP A 130 -20.97 9.12 2.72
CA ASP A 130 -21.26 8.65 1.36
C ASP A 130 -20.05 7.95 0.70
N HIS A 131 -18.85 8.06 1.31
CA HIS A 131 -17.68 7.30 0.88
C HIS A 131 -17.79 5.84 1.28
N MET A 132 -18.24 5.00 0.34
CA MET A 132 -18.48 3.57 0.58
C MET A 132 -17.24 2.75 0.27
N GLY A 133 -16.70 2.07 1.31
CA GLY A 133 -15.53 1.21 1.19
C GLY A 133 -15.82 -0.14 0.52
N PHE A 134 -14.76 -0.93 0.35
CA PHE A 134 -14.86 -2.32 -0.06
C PHE A 134 -15.28 -3.22 1.12
N THR A 135 -15.91 -4.34 0.83
CA THR A 135 -16.42 -5.32 1.80
C THR A 135 -16.14 -6.75 1.33
N ASN A 136 -16.62 -7.76 2.07
CA ASN A 136 -16.56 -9.15 1.62
C ASN A 136 -17.46 -9.45 0.41
N ALA A 137 -18.27 -8.49 -0.05
CA ALA A 137 -18.98 -8.59 -1.33
C ALA A 137 -18.05 -8.31 -2.51
N ASP A 138 -16.97 -7.58 -2.27
CA ASP A 138 -16.00 -7.23 -3.29
C ASP A 138 -14.94 -8.32 -3.46
N VAL A 139 -14.26 -8.26 -4.59
CA VAL A 139 -13.01 -9.00 -4.88
C VAL A 139 -11.99 -7.99 -5.39
N LEU A 140 -10.90 -7.85 -4.65
CA LEU A 140 -9.84 -6.91 -4.99
C LEU A 140 -8.89 -7.54 -6.01
N TYR A 141 -8.65 -6.84 -7.12
CA TYR A 141 -7.63 -7.21 -8.09
C TYR A 141 -6.40 -6.33 -7.89
N MET A 142 -5.36 -6.92 -7.31
CA MET A 142 -4.12 -6.25 -7.02
C MET A 142 -3.23 -6.24 -8.25
N LEU A 143 -2.76 -5.07 -8.66
CA LEU A 143 -1.85 -4.92 -9.80
C LEU A 143 -0.77 -3.86 -9.56
N MET A 144 0.30 -3.95 -10.35
CA MET A 144 1.41 -3.00 -10.33
C MET A 144 1.34 -2.09 -11.56
N PRO A 145 1.17 -0.77 -11.39
CA PRO A 145 1.07 0.16 -12.52
C PRO A 145 2.22 0.04 -13.52
N ASP A 146 3.46 -0.06 -13.03
CA ASP A 146 4.65 -0.20 -13.88
C ASP A 146 4.66 -1.47 -14.77
N ARG A 147 3.87 -2.51 -14.39
CA ARG A 147 3.93 -3.85 -14.99
C ARG A 147 2.66 -4.28 -15.71
N PHE A 148 1.57 -3.53 -15.55
CA PHE A 148 0.29 -3.98 -16.07
C PHE A 148 0.06 -3.55 -17.52
N ALA A 149 0.11 -2.25 -17.79
CA ALA A 149 -0.06 -1.74 -19.16
C ALA A 149 0.55 -0.35 -19.33
N SER A 150 1.09 -0.08 -20.51
CA SER A 150 1.70 1.21 -20.88
C SER A 150 0.90 1.91 -21.99
N SER A 151 0.56 3.16 -21.76
CA SER A 151 0.03 4.03 -22.84
C SER A 151 1.12 4.54 -23.79
N GLY A 152 2.38 4.41 -23.41
CA GLY A 152 3.54 4.99 -24.12
C GLY A 152 3.76 6.48 -23.87
N LYS A 153 2.86 7.17 -23.13
CA LYS A 153 2.95 8.64 -22.92
C LYS A 153 4.05 9.06 -21.95
N TYR A 154 4.35 8.22 -20.96
CA TYR A 154 5.17 8.61 -19.80
C TYR A 154 6.56 7.94 -19.74
N LEU A 155 7.04 7.38 -20.86
CA LEU A 155 8.31 6.65 -20.91
C LEU A 155 9.56 7.54 -20.73
N ASN A 156 9.48 8.83 -21.05
CA ASN A 156 10.62 9.76 -21.06
C ASN A 156 10.28 11.08 -20.34
N VAL A 157 9.95 10.99 -19.05
CA VAL A 157 9.62 12.16 -18.23
C VAL A 157 10.90 12.89 -17.83
N LYS A 158 10.93 14.20 -18.07
CA LYS A 158 12.07 15.06 -17.71
C LYS A 158 11.91 15.68 -16.32
N GLY A 159 13.03 16.11 -15.74
CA GLY A 159 13.02 16.81 -14.44
C GLY A 159 12.98 15.86 -13.22
N LEU A 160 13.17 14.57 -13.44
CA LEU A 160 13.32 13.54 -12.41
C LEU A 160 14.79 13.12 -12.29
N ASN A 161 15.14 12.44 -11.21
CA ASN A 161 16.42 11.75 -11.07
C ASN A 161 16.61 10.73 -12.20
N ALA A 162 17.85 10.35 -12.47
CA ALA A 162 18.17 9.41 -13.57
C ALA A 162 17.47 8.08 -13.37
N TYR A 163 16.74 7.62 -14.37
CA TYR A 163 16.05 6.35 -14.38
C TYR A 163 16.11 5.71 -15.78
N THR A 164 15.92 4.39 -15.82
CA THR A 164 15.94 3.59 -17.04
C THR A 164 14.63 2.82 -17.19
N VAL A 165 14.02 2.87 -18.35
CA VAL A 165 12.92 1.98 -18.74
C VAL A 165 13.53 0.83 -19.54
N ASN A 166 13.53 -0.38 -18.98
CA ASN A 166 14.09 -1.56 -19.63
C ASN A 166 13.39 -2.85 -19.17
N ARG A 167 12.46 -3.34 -19.96
CA ARG A 167 11.67 -4.56 -19.70
C ARG A 167 12.48 -5.88 -19.64
N LYS A 168 13.74 -5.86 -20.07
CA LYS A 168 14.61 -7.03 -19.99
C LYS A 168 15.27 -7.20 -18.62
N GLU A 169 15.25 -6.17 -17.80
CA GLU A 169 15.84 -6.17 -16.47
C GLU A 169 14.70 -6.18 -15.41
N PRO A 170 14.46 -7.30 -14.75
CA PRO A 170 13.29 -7.49 -13.90
C PRO A 170 13.10 -6.44 -12.79
N SER A 171 14.20 -5.83 -12.32
CA SER A 171 14.19 -4.85 -11.22
C SER A 171 14.31 -3.40 -11.70
N LEU A 172 14.26 -3.13 -13.00
CA LEU A 172 14.12 -1.80 -13.54
C LEU A 172 12.66 -1.44 -13.85
N ARG A 173 12.41 -0.18 -14.19
CA ARG A 173 11.08 0.25 -14.63
C ARG A 173 10.77 -0.32 -16.01
N HIS A 174 9.51 -0.73 -16.21
CA HIS A 174 9.02 -1.26 -17.48
C HIS A 174 8.13 -0.27 -18.22
N GLY A 175 7.63 0.78 -17.52
CA GLY A 175 6.96 1.90 -18.15
C GLY A 175 5.45 1.73 -18.32
N GLY A 176 4.81 0.91 -17.51
CA GLY A 176 3.37 0.92 -17.35
C GLY A 176 2.91 2.20 -16.65
N ASP A 177 1.65 2.60 -16.85
CA ASP A 177 1.12 3.87 -16.38
C ASP A 177 -0.41 3.83 -16.13
N LEU A 178 -0.94 4.87 -15.47
CA LEU A 178 -2.37 4.96 -15.13
C LEU A 178 -3.28 5.00 -16.37
N GLU A 179 -2.82 5.63 -17.43
CA GLU A 179 -3.58 5.67 -18.69
C GLU A 179 -3.65 4.30 -19.35
N GLY A 180 -2.53 3.53 -19.32
CA GLY A 180 -2.53 2.14 -19.78
C GLY A 180 -3.53 1.27 -19.02
N ILE A 181 -3.61 1.41 -17.68
CA ILE A 181 -4.62 0.73 -16.87
C ILE A 181 -6.02 1.18 -17.27
N ARG A 182 -6.25 2.49 -17.42
CA ARG A 182 -7.55 3.08 -17.79
C ARG A 182 -8.09 2.54 -19.12
N GLN A 183 -7.20 2.31 -20.09
CA GLN A 183 -7.56 1.73 -21.38
C GLN A 183 -8.03 0.27 -21.29
N HIS A 184 -7.73 -0.43 -20.20
CA HIS A 184 -8.07 -1.84 -20.00
C HIS A 184 -9.14 -2.08 -18.92
N LEU A 185 -9.92 -1.07 -18.53
CA LEU A 185 -10.95 -1.21 -17.50
C LEU A 185 -12.02 -2.27 -17.88
N ASP A 186 -12.30 -2.49 -19.16
CA ASP A 186 -13.25 -3.52 -19.61
C ASP A 186 -12.78 -4.95 -19.33
N TYR A 187 -11.46 -5.18 -19.28
CA TYR A 187 -10.89 -6.46 -18.90
C TYR A 187 -11.30 -6.89 -17.48
N PHE A 188 -11.32 -5.95 -16.54
CA PHE A 188 -11.71 -6.24 -15.16
C PHE A 188 -13.19 -6.59 -15.05
N ASN A 189 -14.04 -5.95 -15.84
CA ASN A 189 -15.47 -6.30 -15.93
C ASN A 189 -15.67 -7.67 -16.61
N GLU A 190 -14.92 -7.99 -17.70
CA GLU A 190 -14.94 -9.31 -18.32
C GLU A 190 -14.55 -10.40 -17.32
N LEU A 191 -13.53 -10.13 -16.51
CA LEU A 191 -13.08 -11.04 -15.45
C LEU A 191 -14.10 -11.17 -14.33
N GLY A 192 -14.73 -10.07 -13.90
CA GLY A 192 -15.73 -10.02 -12.85
C GLY A 192 -15.22 -9.63 -11.49
N VAL A 193 -14.07 -8.94 -11.39
CA VAL A 193 -13.60 -8.30 -10.16
C VAL A 193 -14.36 -6.99 -9.92
N THR A 194 -14.40 -6.50 -8.67
CA THR A 194 -15.21 -5.34 -8.28
C THR A 194 -14.38 -4.21 -7.68
N ALA A 195 -13.12 -4.45 -7.37
CA ALA A 195 -12.22 -3.44 -6.84
C ALA A 195 -10.81 -3.61 -7.41
N LEU A 196 -10.13 -2.49 -7.66
CA LEU A 196 -8.75 -2.45 -8.13
C LEU A 196 -7.86 -1.92 -7.01
N TRP A 197 -6.79 -2.63 -6.69
CA TRP A 197 -5.75 -2.17 -5.78
C TRP A 197 -4.45 -2.03 -6.54
N PHE A 198 -3.92 -0.81 -6.60
CA PHE A 198 -2.63 -0.50 -7.23
C PHE A 198 -1.52 -0.47 -6.19
N THR A 199 -0.33 -1.02 -6.48
CA THR A 199 0.87 -0.65 -5.71
C THR A 199 1.04 0.87 -5.74
N PRO A 200 1.81 1.48 -4.81
CA PRO A 200 1.78 2.93 -4.62
C PRO A 200 2.02 3.71 -5.91
N VAL A 201 1.13 4.67 -6.15
CA VAL A 201 1.18 5.56 -7.34
C VAL A 201 1.88 6.89 -7.07
N LEU A 202 2.24 7.17 -5.81
CA LEU A 202 2.90 8.41 -5.41
C LEU A 202 4.31 8.51 -5.96
N GLU A 203 4.83 9.73 -6.07
CA GLU A 203 6.16 9.99 -6.60
C GLU A 203 7.24 9.18 -5.87
N ASN A 204 8.09 8.50 -6.64
CA ASN A 204 9.19 7.66 -6.21
C ASN A 204 10.46 8.06 -6.97
N ASN A 205 10.93 9.29 -6.73
CA ASN A 205 11.97 9.91 -7.53
C ASN A 205 13.39 9.58 -7.02
N SER A 206 13.64 8.32 -6.66
CA SER A 206 15.00 7.84 -6.40
C SER A 206 15.73 7.53 -7.70
N PRO A 207 17.06 7.79 -7.80
CA PRO A 207 17.84 7.37 -8.95
C PRO A 207 17.97 5.85 -9.00
N ASP A 208 18.15 5.31 -10.20
CA ASP A 208 18.45 3.88 -10.35
C ASP A 208 19.84 3.55 -9.78
N HIS A 209 19.95 2.38 -9.18
CA HIS A 209 21.18 1.81 -8.65
C HIS A 209 21.57 0.56 -9.47
N GLY A 210 22.34 0.77 -10.56
CA GLY A 210 22.73 -0.30 -11.47
C GLY A 210 21.51 -0.91 -12.18
N LYS A 211 21.12 -2.13 -11.83
CA LYS A 211 19.95 -2.84 -12.39
C LYS A 211 18.75 -2.82 -11.45
N SER A 212 18.69 -1.92 -10.48
CA SER A 212 17.60 -1.79 -9.53
C SER A 212 17.02 -0.38 -9.51
N SER A 213 15.71 -0.27 -9.45
CA SER A 213 14.97 0.98 -9.34
C SER A 213 13.81 0.85 -8.36
N THR A 214 13.22 1.98 -7.96
CA THR A 214 12.03 2.01 -7.08
C THR A 214 10.72 1.90 -7.86
N TYR A 215 10.68 1.06 -8.92
CA TYR A 215 9.50 0.85 -9.77
C TYR A 215 8.25 0.41 -8.99
N HIS A 216 8.46 -0.20 -7.83
CA HIS A 216 7.40 -0.74 -6.97
C HIS A 216 6.56 0.33 -6.26
N GLY A 217 7.06 1.55 -6.12
CA GLY A 217 6.31 2.67 -5.53
C GLY A 217 6.49 2.88 -4.02
N TYR A 218 7.16 1.97 -3.29
CA TYR A 218 7.22 2.00 -1.82
C TYR A 218 8.26 2.98 -1.22
N ALA A 219 9.00 3.73 -2.01
CA ALA A 219 9.96 4.74 -1.54
C ALA A 219 9.49 6.16 -1.89
N THR A 220 8.36 6.59 -1.32
CA THR A 220 7.67 7.84 -1.63
C THR A 220 8.55 9.07 -1.41
N THR A 221 8.64 9.95 -2.42
CA THR A 221 9.39 11.22 -2.35
C THR A 221 8.50 12.44 -2.39
N ASP A 222 7.20 12.28 -2.66
CA ASP A 222 6.18 13.33 -2.58
C ASP A 222 4.82 12.70 -2.26
N TYR A 223 4.24 13.05 -1.12
CA TYR A 223 2.97 12.49 -0.63
C TYR A 223 1.71 13.09 -1.27
N TYR A 224 1.83 14.22 -1.97
CA TYR A 224 0.70 14.93 -2.61
C TYR A 224 0.75 14.90 -4.13
N ARG A 225 1.63 14.08 -4.69
CA ARG A 225 1.83 14.00 -6.14
C ARG A 225 1.91 12.57 -6.63
N VAL A 226 1.16 12.26 -7.68
CA VAL A 226 1.34 11.02 -8.46
C VAL A 226 2.71 11.06 -9.14
N ASP A 227 3.39 9.92 -9.22
CA ASP A 227 4.65 9.79 -9.95
C ASP A 227 4.46 10.23 -11.41
N PRO A 228 5.21 11.22 -11.88
CA PRO A 228 5.06 11.71 -13.25
C PRO A 228 5.27 10.66 -14.34
N ARG A 229 5.90 9.52 -14.00
CA ARG A 229 6.06 8.36 -14.90
C ARG A 229 4.79 7.51 -14.96
N PHE A 230 3.87 7.65 -14.01
CA PHE A 230 2.55 7.03 -14.04
C PHE A 230 1.47 7.99 -14.55
N GLY A 231 1.69 9.30 -14.48
CA GLY A 231 0.74 10.33 -14.87
C GLY A 231 0.71 11.51 -13.92
N SER A 232 -0.46 12.10 -13.73
CA SER A 232 -0.70 13.23 -12.83
C SER A 232 -1.82 12.92 -11.84
N ASN A 233 -2.01 13.80 -10.85
CA ASN A 233 -3.16 13.71 -9.93
C ASN A 233 -4.51 13.74 -10.70
N SER A 234 -4.57 14.52 -11.79
CA SER A 234 -5.77 14.55 -12.65
C SER A 234 -6.00 13.25 -13.43
N ASP A 235 -4.92 12.60 -13.88
CA ASP A 235 -5.03 11.29 -14.56
C ASP A 235 -5.50 10.21 -13.57
N TYR A 236 -5.03 10.27 -12.32
CA TYR A 236 -5.50 9.34 -11.28
C TYR A 236 -6.98 9.58 -10.95
N ARG A 237 -7.41 10.84 -10.78
CA ARG A 237 -8.83 11.18 -10.60
C ARG A 237 -9.67 10.70 -11.79
N GLN A 238 -9.18 10.86 -13.01
CA GLN A 238 -9.89 10.40 -14.22
C GLN A 238 -10.02 8.88 -14.25
N LEU A 239 -8.95 8.15 -13.90
CA LEU A 239 -8.97 6.68 -13.80
C LEU A 239 -10.01 6.22 -12.77
N VAL A 240 -10.03 6.82 -11.56
CA VAL A 240 -11.00 6.49 -10.50
C VAL A 240 -12.43 6.77 -10.99
N SER A 241 -12.66 7.94 -11.58
CA SER A 241 -13.98 8.30 -12.13
C SER A 241 -14.46 7.32 -13.21
N ASP A 242 -13.56 6.90 -14.10
CA ASP A 242 -13.93 5.96 -15.18
C ASP A 242 -14.11 4.52 -14.65
N ALA A 243 -13.34 4.13 -13.62
CA ALA A 243 -13.54 2.88 -12.90
C ALA A 243 -14.94 2.84 -12.23
N HIS A 244 -15.34 3.92 -11.53
CA HIS A 244 -16.66 4.04 -10.91
C HIS A 244 -17.80 3.92 -11.92
N LYS A 245 -17.68 4.55 -13.11
CA LYS A 245 -18.69 4.40 -14.19
C LYS A 245 -18.86 2.95 -14.65
N LYS A 246 -17.84 2.11 -14.41
CA LYS A 246 -17.86 0.68 -14.73
C LYS A 246 -18.20 -0.19 -13.51
N GLY A 247 -18.56 0.41 -12.37
CA GLY A 247 -18.89 -0.29 -11.14
C GLY A 247 -17.66 -0.85 -10.39
N LEU A 248 -16.46 -0.38 -10.72
CA LEU A 248 -15.20 -0.79 -10.09
C LEU A 248 -14.80 0.21 -9.01
N LYS A 249 -14.53 -0.27 -7.81
CA LYS A 249 -13.92 0.49 -6.72
C LYS A 249 -12.41 0.61 -6.91
N VAL A 250 -11.79 1.61 -6.28
CA VAL A 250 -10.33 1.80 -6.31
C VAL A 250 -9.78 1.90 -4.88
N VAL A 251 -8.80 1.06 -4.59
CA VAL A 251 -8.07 1.01 -3.32
C VAL A 251 -6.66 1.56 -3.53
N MET A 252 -6.29 2.58 -2.77
CA MET A 252 -4.98 3.21 -2.82
C MET A 252 -4.02 2.56 -1.82
N ASP A 253 -2.82 2.25 -2.24
CA ASP A 253 -1.73 1.81 -1.37
C ASP A 253 -1.02 3.03 -0.76
N MET A 254 -0.90 3.09 0.56
CA MET A 254 -0.25 4.17 1.29
C MET A 254 0.84 3.63 2.21
N ILE A 255 1.90 4.42 2.39
CA ILE A 255 3.07 4.08 3.19
C ILE A 255 3.26 5.14 4.26
N PHE A 256 2.99 4.80 5.54
CA PHE A 256 3.13 5.72 6.67
C PHE A 256 4.30 5.38 7.58
N ASN A 257 4.85 4.17 7.43
CA ASN A 257 6.02 3.76 8.20
C ASN A 257 7.27 4.53 7.80
N HIS A 258 7.49 4.73 6.52
CA HIS A 258 8.74 5.33 5.99
C HIS A 258 8.47 6.19 4.76
N CYS A 259 9.47 6.96 4.34
CA CYS A 259 9.49 7.61 3.03
C CYS A 259 10.71 7.15 2.22
N GLY A 260 10.87 7.64 1.00
CA GLY A 260 12.08 7.45 0.20
C GLY A 260 13.22 8.36 0.69
N PHE A 261 14.47 7.90 0.58
CA PHE A 261 15.66 8.66 0.99
C PHE A 261 15.83 9.98 0.21
N GLU A 262 15.28 10.08 -1.00
CA GLU A 262 15.30 11.31 -1.79
C GLU A 262 14.17 12.29 -1.45
N HIS A 263 13.34 11.96 -0.44
CA HIS A 263 12.34 12.90 0.06
C HIS A 263 12.99 14.19 0.58
N PRO A 264 12.47 15.39 0.29
CA PRO A 264 13.05 16.67 0.74
C PRO A 264 13.33 16.74 2.25
N TRP A 265 12.53 16.09 3.07
CA TRP A 265 12.72 16.02 4.53
C TRP A 265 14.06 15.40 4.96
N VAL A 266 14.63 14.51 4.14
CA VAL A 266 15.92 13.88 4.45
C VAL A 266 17.08 14.87 4.31
N LYS A 267 16.96 15.79 3.34
CA LYS A 267 17.99 16.82 3.08
C LYS A 267 17.85 18.04 4.00
N ASP A 268 16.63 18.32 4.42
CA ASP A 268 16.29 19.45 5.29
C ASP A 268 15.18 18.99 6.26
N MET A 269 15.61 18.40 7.36
CA MET A 269 14.70 17.75 8.33
C MET A 269 13.90 18.81 9.10
N PRO A 270 12.54 18.71 9.09
CA PRO A 270 11.69 19.73 9.73
C PRO A 270 11.95 19.88 11.25
N THR A 271 11.99 18.75 11.98
CA THR A 271 12.39 18.66 13.40
C THR A 271 13.39 17.54 13.60
N LYS A 272 14.17 17.60 14.68
CA LYS A 272 15.20 16.60 15.01
C LYS A 272 14.63 15.19 15.22
N ASP A 273 13.36 15.09 15.54
CA ASP A 273 12.62 13.86 15.78
C ASP A 273 11.61 13.54 14.67
N TRP A 274 11.80 14.09 13.46
CA TRP A 274 10.94 13.80 12.30
C TRP A 274 11.03 12.36 11.85
N PHE A 275 12.22 11.80 11.95
CA PHE A 275 12.54 10.40 11.71
C PHE A 275 12.96 9.70 12.98
N ASN A 276 12.73 8.39 13.05
CA ASN A 276 13.39 7.54 14.01
C ASN A 276 14.86 7.33 13.60
N THR A 277 15.79 7.33 14.56
CA THR A 277 17.24 7.22 14.34
C THR A 277 17.83 8.25 13.36
N PRO A 278 17.59 9.58 13.58
CA PRO A 278 18.00 10.62 12.64
C PRO A 278 19.51 10.77 12.46
N GLU A 279 20.34 10.27 13.41
CA GLU A 279 21.81 10.21 13.32
C GLU A 279 22.28 9.41 12.10
N TRP A 280 21.46 8.49 11.60
CA TRP A 280 21.73 7.74 10.38
C TRP A 280 21.77 8.64 9.13
N LEU A 281 21.10 9.77 9.16
CA LEU A 281 21.09 10.73 8.04
C LEU A 281 22.41 11.48 7.90
N ALA A 282 23.32 11.40 8.90
CA ALA A 282 24.64 12.01 8.80
C ALA A 282 25.46 11.37 7.65
N PRO A 283 26.17 12.16 6.82
CA PRO A 283 26.88 11.67 5.63
C PRO A 283 27.85 10.52 5.91
N GLU A 284 28.54 10.53 7.06
CA GLU A 284 29.46 9.48 7.49
C GLU A 284 28.76 8.13 7.74
N ASN A 285 27.48 8.14 8.06
CA ASN A 285 26.68 6.94 8.27
C ASN A 285 26.07 6.43 6.96
N GLN A 286 25.60 7.32 6.08
CA GLN A 286 25.05 6.97 4.78
C GLN A 286 26.03 6.16 3.93
N ALA A 287 27.32 6.50 3.94
CA ALA A 287 28.34 5.76 3.20
C ALA A 287 28.54 4.30 3.68
N LYS A 288 28.07 3.96 4.87
CA LYS A 288 28.21 2.62 5.48
C LYS A 288 26.99 1.74 5.22
N ALA A 289 25.83 2.32 4.92
CA ALA A 289 24.57 1.62 4.64
C ALA A 289 24.70 0.58 3.52
N VAL A 290 25.47 0.88 2.50
CA VAL A 290 25.64 0.04 1.30
C VAL A 290 26.34 -1.31 1.59
N LYS A 291 26.85 -1.53 2.80
CA LYS A 291 27.68 -2.70 3.15
C LYS A 291 27.09 -3.67 4.17
N THR A 292 25.89 -3.43 4.68
CA THR A 292 25.24 -4.36 5.62
C THR A 292 24.75 -5.59 4.87
N LYS A 293 25.38 -6.75 5.15
CA LYS A 293 24.93 -8.04 4.62
C LYS A 293 23.82 -8.60 5.50
N THR A 294 22.74 -9.07 4.87
CA THR A 294 21.82 -10.03 5.48
C THR A 294 22.56 -11.36 5.73
N VAL A 295 22.50 -11.89 6.93
CA VAL A 295 22.91 -13.24 7.26
C VAL A 295 21.63 -14.01 7.57
N ASP A 296 21.33 -15.04 6.75
CA ASP A 296 20.19 -15.96 6.91
C ASP A 296 18.79 -15.29 7.04
N GLY A 297 18.59 -14.17 6.34
CA GLY A 297 17.32 -13.43 6.37
C GLY A 297 17.10 -12.58 7.64
N ASP A 298 17.97 -12.69 8.64
CA ASP A 298 17.98 -11.82 9.81
C ASP A 298 18.90 -10.63 9.54
N GLN A 299 18.39 -9.43 9.77
CA GLN A 299 19.18 -8.21 9.67
C GLN A 299 19.74 -7.87 11.03
N MET A 300 21.02 -7.52 11.06
CA MET A 300 21.68 -7.13 12.29
C MET A 300 21.68 -5.61 12.43
N THR A 301 21.26 -5.12 13.57
CA THR A 301 21.46 -3.72 13.96
C THR A 301 22.95 -3.45 14.16
N ASN A 302 23.38 -2.24 13.87
CA ASN A 302 24.68 -1.75 14.30
C ASN A 302 24.53 -0.42 15.06
N ASP A 303 25.51 -0.06 15.85
CA ASP A 303 25.48 1.11 16.74
C ASP A 303 25.29 2.47 16.03
N LYS A 304 25.36 2.50 14.71
CA LYS A 304 25.27 3.71 13.89
C LYS A 304 24.02 3.78 13.03
N TYR A 305 23.35 2.65 12.88
CA TYR A 305 22.18 2.50 12.03
C TYR A 305 21.27 1.43 12.62
N LEU A 306 20.06 1.83 12.97
CA LEU A 306 19.04 0.91 13.43
C LEU A 306 18.21 0.45 12.22
N GLN A 307 18.48 -0.77 11.76
CA GLN A 307 17.62 -1.44 10.77
C GLN A 307 16.60 -2.28 11.50
N THR A 308 15.34 -2.31 10.99
CA THR A 308 14.31 -3.16 11.60
C THR A 308 14.74 -4.62 11.64
N SER A 309 14.38 -5.31 12.73
CA SER A 309 14.59 -6.75 12.86
C SER A 309 13.71 -7.57 11.90
N TYR A 310 12.72 -6.95 11.25
CA TYR A 310 11.64 -7.59 10.49
C TYR A 310 10.80 -8.61 11.30
N LYS A 311 11.00 -8.69 12.60
CA LYS A 311 10.25 -9.57 13.49
C LYS A 311 9.08 -8.78 14.09
N LEU A 312 7.86 -9.05 13.65
CA LEU A 312 6.67 -8.35 14.17
C LEU A 312 6.21 -8.86 15.53
N THR A 313 6.63 -10.07 15.92
CA THR A 313 6.21 -10.67 17.20
C THR A 313 6.48 -9.83 18.42
N PRO A 314 7.60 -9.06 18.56
CA PRO A 314 7.83 -8.20 19.73
C PRO A 314 6.75 -7.18 20.01
N VAL A 315 6.00 -6.75 18.99
CA VAL A 315 4.97 -5.71 19.14
C VAL A 315 3.79 -6.17 20.02
N LEU A 316 3.51 -7.47 20.07
CA LEU A 316 2.43 -8.07 20.86
C LEU A 316 2.91 -9.04 21.92
N ASP A 317 4.21 -9.35 21.97
CA ASP A 317 4.80 -10.27 22.92
C ASP A 317 4.88 -9.61 24.33
N PRO A 318 4.21 -10.15 25.35
CA PRO A 318 4.25 -9.59 26.70
C PRO A 318 5.63 -9.74 27.36
N TYR A 319 6.53 -10.53 26.80
CA TYR A 319 7.88 -10.77 27.28
C TYR A 319 8.96 -10.10 26.43
N ALA A 320 8.56 -9.35 25.39
CA ALA A 320 9.52 -8.70 24.49
C ALA A 320 10.47 -7.78 25.27
N SER A 321 11.74 -7.84 24.94
CA SER A 321 12.69 -6.88 25.44
C SER A 321 12.44 -5.50 24.83
N LYS A 322 12.84 -4.43 25.55
CA LYS A 322 12.71 -3.07 25.02
C LYS A 322 13.59 -2.84 23.80
N VAL A 323 14.73 -3.53 23.69
CA VAL A 323 15.62 -3.40 22.54
C VAL A 323 14.99 -4.04 21.32
N ASP A 324 14.42 -5.26 21.43
CA ASP A 324 13.77 -5.91 20.28
C ASP A 324 12.54 -5.12 19.78
N LEU A 325 11.76 -4.57 20.73
CA LEU A 325 10.62 -3.72 20.36
C LEU A 325 11.08 -2.45 19.64
N HIS A 326 12.13 -1.79 20.16
CA HIS A 326 12.72 -0.60 19.55
C HIS A 326 13.27 -0.91 18.15
N GLU A 327 14.00 -2.02 17.99
CA GLU A 327 14.50 -2.46 16.68
C GLU A 327 13.37 -2.73 15.69
N THR A 328 12.25 -3.27 16.15
CA THR A 328 11.10 -3.56 15.29
C THR A 328 10.41 -2.29 14.79
N VAL A 329 10.08 -1.35 15.69
CA VAL A 329 9.19 -0.21 15.37
C VAL A 329 9.90 1.09 15.04
N ASP A 330 11.18 1.24 15.39
CA ASP A 330 11.97 2.45 15.13
C ASP A 330 13.08 2.18 14.10
N GLY A 331 13.23 0.93 13.65
CA GLY A 331 14.23 0.54 12.68
C GLY A 331 13.79 0.79 11.24
N TRP A 332 14.74 1.25 10.41
CA TRP A 332 14.49 1.45 8.98
C TRP A 332 14.37 0.13 8.24
N PHE A 333 13.47 0.05 7.27
CA PHE A 333 13.31 -1.15 6.43
C PHE A 333 14.57 -1.47 5.63
N VAL A 334 15.07 -0.48 4.93
CA VAL A 334 16.33 -0.51 4.19
C VAL A 334 16.96 0.89 4.26
N PRO A 335 18.26 1.04 3.96
CA PRO A 335 18.92 2.34 4.01
C PRO A 335 18.27 3.43 3.14
N SER A 336 17.56 3.05 2.10
CA SER A 336 16.85 3.98 1.20
C SER A 336 15.43 4.33 1.66
N MET A 337 14.98 3.83 2.83
CA MET A 337 13.62 4.04 3.36
C MET A 337 13.67 4.51 4.82
N PRO A 338 13.95 5.82 5.06
CA PRO A 338 13.96 6.42 6.39
C PRO A 338 12.64 6.25 7.11
N ASP A 339 12.70 5.77 8.35
CA ASP A 339 11.54 5.49 9.19
C ASP A 339 10.98 6.79 9.79
N LEU A 340 9.70 7.05 9.59
CA LEU A 340 9.01 8.24 10.09
C LEU A 340 8.62 8.07 11.57
N ASN A 341 8.74 9.12 12.35
CA ASN A 341 8.34 9.11 13.74
C ASN A 341 6.86 9.49 13.91
N GLN A 342 5.95 8.52 13.88
CA GLN A 342 4.51 8.75 14.05
C GLN A 342 4.12 9.19 15.47
N ARG A 343 5.04 9.20 16.45
CA ARG A 343 4.85 9.80 17.77
C ARG A 343 5.00 11.31 17.76
N ASN A 344 5.64 11.87 16.72
CA ASN A 344 5.65 13.31 16.50
C ASN A 344 4.26 13.72 15.97
N GLU A 345 3.55 14.58 16.72
CA GLU A 345 2.18 14.99 16.40
C GLU A 345 2.07 15.68 15.04
N HIS A 346 3.10 16.37 14.59
CA HIS A 346 3.09 17.08 13.30
C HIS A 346 3.26 16.11 12.13
N VAL A 347 4.08 15.09 12.30
CA VAL A 347 4.20 13.97 11.34
C VAL A 347 2.86 13.26 11.22
N MET A 348 2.26 12.89 12.35
CA MET A 348 1.01 12.14 12.35
C MET A 348 -0.14 12.95 11.74
N THR A 349 -0.24 14.24 12.10
CA THR A 349 -1.24 15.14 11.50
C THR A 349 -1.07 15.26 9.98
N TYR A 350 0.18 15.37 9.50
CA TYR A 350 0.47 15.43 8.07
C TYR A 350 -0.01 14.16 7.36
N LEU A 351 0.26 12.99 7.91
CA LEU A 351 -0.12 11.68 7.33
C LEU A 351 -1.64 11.47 7.36
N ILE A 352 -2.32 11.87 8.44
CA ILE A 352 -3.79 11.85 8.52
C ILE A 352 -4.38 12.71 7.41
N GLN A 353 -3.97 13.98 7.31
CA GLN A 353 -4.45 14.91 6.29
C GLN A 353 -4.12 14.45 4.88
N ASN A 354 -3.02 13.75 4.69
CA ASN A 354 -2.69 13.15 3.40
C ASN A 354 -3.73 12.11 2.97
N SER A 355 -4.18 11.24 3.90
CA SER A 355 -5.26 10.28 3.61
C SER A 355 -6.56 10.98 3.24
N GLU A 356 -6.99 11.95 4.07
CA GLU A 356 -8.22 12.72 3.84
C GLU A 356 -8.15 13.45 2.48
N TRP A 357 -6.99 14.04 2.18
CA TRP A 357 -6.79 14.76 0.92
C TRP A 357 -6.92 13.86 -0.32
N TRP A 358 -6.38 12.63 -0.27
CA TRP A 358 -6.50 11.68 -1.39
C TRP A 358 -7.92 11.15 -1.52
N ILE A 359 -8.61 10.86 -0.41
CA ILE A 359 -10.02 10.44 -0.43
C ILE A 359 -10.86 11.52 -1.14
N GLU A 360 -10.72 12.79 -0.73
CA GLU A 360 -11.48 13.90 -1.29
C GLU A 360 -11.03 14.32 -2.69
N THR A 361 -9.74 14.18 -3.04
CA THR A 361 -9.20 14.65 -4.32
C THR A 361 -9.55 13.72 -5.46
N VAL A 362 -9.48 12.41 -5.26
CA VAL A 362 -9.66 11.43 -6.35
C VAL A 362 -10.86 10.52 -6.14
N GLY A 363 -11.44 10.45 -4.95
CA GLY A 363 -12.61 9.65 -4.64
C GLY A 363 -12.30 8.15 -4.52
N ILE A 364 -11.17 7.80 -3.90
CA ILE A 364 -10.83 6.38 -3.64
C ILE A 364 -11.83 5.73 -2.68
N ASP A 365 -12.01 4.40 -2.80
CA ASP A 365 -12.97 3.60 -2.04
C ASP A 365 -12.32 2.79 -0.91
N GLY A 366 -11.03 2.88 -0.76
CA GLY A 366 -10.30 2.17 0.28
C GLY A 366 -8.82 2.52 0.31
N ILE A 367 -8.19 2.17 1.42
CA ILE A 367 -6.75 2.26 1.61
C ILE A 367 -6.22 0.87 1.97
N ARG A 368 -5.12 0.46 1.33
CA ARG A 368 -4.23 -0.56 1.87
C ARG A 368 -3.05 0.16 2.51
N MET A 369 -2.83 -0.07 3.79
CA MET A 369 -1.71 0.51 4.52
C MET A 369 -0.57 -0.49 4.59
N ASP A 370 0.54 -0.11 3.95
CA ASP A 370 1.79 -0.85 3.92
C ASP A 370 2.39 -0.99 5.31
N THR A 371 3.00 -2.13 5.58
CA THR A 371 3.82 -2.38 6.77
C THR A 371 3.17 -1.92 8.10
N TYR A 372 1.85 -2.08 8.22
CA TYR A 372 1.02 -1.51 9.30
C TYR A 372 1.56 -1.71 10.72
N PRO A 373 2.05 -2.91 11.11
CA PRO A 373 2.53 -3.15 12.49
C PRO A 373 3.92 -2.59 12.81
N TYR A 374 4.65 -2.09 11.83
CA TYR A 374 5.98 -1.52 12.05
C TYR A 374 5.91 -0.05 12.49
N ALA A 375 4.88 0.68 12.10
CA ALA A 375 4.64 2.06 12.52
C ALA A 375 4.18 2.14 13.98
N ASP A 376 4.33 3.32 14.62
CA ASP A 376 3.88 3.52 16.00
C ASP A 376 2.39 3.18 16.17
N ARG A 377 2.12 2.25 17.07
CA ARG A 377 0.81 1.66 17.25
C ARG A 377 -0.26 2.66 17.68
N LYS A 378 0.09 3.62 18.55
CA LYS A 378 -0.85 4.65 19.02
C LYS A 378 -1.10 5.69 17.95
N GLY A 379 -0.07 6.09 17.22
CA GLY A 379 -0.19 6.97 16.06
C GLY A 379 -1.12 6.38 15.01
N MET A 380 -0.93 5.10 14.66
CA MET A 380 -1.78 4.40 13.69
C MET A 380 -3.22 4.20 14.18
N ALA A 381 -3.41 3.93 15.47
CA ALA A 381 -4.74 3.86 16.07
C ALA A 381 -5.48 5.21 16.02
N HIS A 382 -4.77 6.31 16.25
CA HIS A 382 -5.31 7.67 16.11
C HIS A 382 -5.67 8.00 14.66
N TRP A 383 -4.79 7.66 13.70
CA TRP A 383 -5.11 7.81 12.28
C TRP A 383 -6.43 7.11 11.91
N MET A 384 -6.59 5.85 12.32
CA MET A 384 -7.81 5.08 12.06
C MET A 384 -9.04 5.64 12.79
N GLU A 385 -8.87 6.19 14.00
CA GLU A 385 -9.95 6.86 14.73
C GLU A 385 -10.47 8.08 13.95
N VAL A 386 -9.56 8.93 13.45
CA VAL A 386 -9.92 10.11 12.65
C VAL A 386 -10.61 9.70 11.36
N LEU A 387 -10.04 8.76 10.61
CA LEU A 387 -10.65 8.29 9.36
C LEU A 387 -12.02 7.64 9.58
N ASN A 388 -12.17 6.78 10.59
CA ASN A 388 -13.47 6.16 10.88
C ASN A 388 -14.51 7.19 11.34
N THR A 389 -14.07 8.28 11.98
CA THR A 389 -14.96 9.38 12.38
C THR A 389 -15.41 10.17 11.16
N GLU A 390 -14.50 10.56 10.28
CA GLU A 390 -14.82 11.34 9.08
C GLU A 390 -15.56 10.49 8.04
N TYR A 391 -15.12 9.24 7.80
CA TYR A 391 -15.60 8.34 6.77
C TYR A 391 -16.07 7.00 7.36
N PRO A 392 -17.23 6.95 8.05
CA PRO A 392 -17.66 5.77 8.82
C PRO A 392 -17.86 4.51 7.96
N ASN A 393 -18.21 4.68 6.67
CA ASN A 393 -18.46 3.59 5.73
C ASN A 393 -17.24 3.23 4.86
N PHE A 394 -16.15 3.98 4.98
CA PHE A 394 -14.90 3.69 4.28
C PHE A 394 -14.18 2.49 4.90
N ASN A 395 -13.37 1.78 4.12
CA ASN A 395 -12.60 0.64 4.62
C ASN A 395 -11.11 0.81 4.38
N THR A 396 -10.34 0.39 5.38
CA THR A 396 -8.88 0.34 5.34
C THR A 396 -8.43 -1.06 5.70
N VAL A 397 -7.53 -1.63 4.91
CA VAL A 397 -6.84 -2.89 5.21
C VAL A 397 -5.39 -2.62 5.56
N GLY A 398 -4.93 -3.15 6.69
CA GLY A 398 -3.52 -3.10 7.10
C GLY A 398 -2.79 -4.37 6.71
N GLU A 399 -1.59 -4.22 6.18
CA GLU A 399 -0.70 -5.35 5.96
C GLU A 399 -0.14 -5.83 7.31
N THR A 400 -0.57 -6.99 7.74
CA THR A 400 -0.20 -7.63 9.00
C THR A 400 0.53 -8.95 8.71
N TRP A 401 1.77 -8.86 8.22
CA TRP A 401 2.51 -10.03 7.72
C TRP A 401 3.03 -10.92 8.84
N VAL A 402 2.12 -11.69 9.41
CA VAL A 402 2.42 -12.80 10.32
C VAL A 402 1.53 -13.98 9.99
N THR A 403 2.08 -15.18 9.98
CA THR A 403 1.36 -16.39 9.58
C THR A 403 0.57 -17.04 10.73
N GLU A 404 0.47 -16.37 11.88
CA GLU A 404 -0.29 -16.86 13.05
C GLU A 404 -1.60 -16.08 13.21
N PRO A 405 -2.77 -16.75 13.14
CA PRO A 405 -4.08 -16.09 13.18
C PRO A 405 -4.31 -15.22 14.41
N ALA A 406 -3.83 -15.64 15.58
CA ALA A 406 -3.98 -14.88 16.83
C ALA A 406 -3.28 -13.50 16.74
N TYR A 407 -2.11 -13.46 16.11
CA TYR A 407 -1.37 -12.23 15.89
C TYR A 407 -2.10 -11.28 14.95
N THR A 408 -2.56 -11.79 13.81
CA THR A 408 -3.33 -11.00 12.84
C THR A 408 -4.64 -10.47 13.44
N ALA A 409 -5.37 -11.31 14.19
CA ALA A 409 -6.62 -10.94 14.85
C ALA A 409 -6.46 -9.83 15.90
N ALA A 410 -5.30 -9.75 16.54
CA ALA A 410 -4.99 -8.69 17.51
C ALA A 410 -4.96 -7.28 16.90
N TRP A 411 -4.79 -7.16 15.57
CA TRP A 411 -4.80 -5.89 14.85
C TRP A 411 -6.19 -5.47 14.36
N GLN A 412 -7.20 -6.32 14.49
CA GLN A 412 -8.54 -5.93 14.08
C GLN A 412 -9.17 -5.00 15.13
N LYS A 413 -9.97 -4.04 14.65
CA LYS A 413 -10.73 -3.10 15.50
C LYS A 413 -11.49 -3.87 16.61
N ASP A 414 -11.44 -3.32 17.83
CA ASP A 414 -12.10 -3.86 19.02
C ASP A 414 -11.62 -5.27 19.43
N SER A 415 -10.44 -5.70 18.97
CA SER A 415 -9.87 -6.98 19.34
C SER A 415 -9.53 -7.03 20.84
N PRO A 416 -10.00 -8.05 21.58
CA PRO A 416 -9.66 -8.23 22.99
C PRO A 416 -8.24 -8.78 23.19
N LEU A 417 -7.55 -9.16 22.10
CA LEU A 417 -6.21 -9.76 22.14
C LEU A 417 -5.09 -8.71 22.24
N ALA A 418 -5.44 -7.43 22.17
CA ALA A 418 -4.47 -6.37 22.15
C ALA A 418 -4.81 -5.26 23.16
N GLU A 419 -3.77 -4.70 23.79
CA GLU A 419 -3.90 -3.60 24.76
C GLU A 419 -4.39 -2.30 24.12
N VAL A 420 -3.89 -1.99 22.92
CA VAL A 420 -4.28 -0.81 22.14
C VAL A 420 -5.27 -1.23 21.05
N ASN A 421 -6.47 -0.66 21.07
CA ASN A 421 -7.40 -0.82 19.95
C ASN A 421 -6.87 -0.11 18.72
N SER A 422 -6.58 -0.87 17.67
CA SER A 422 -6.04 -0.33 16.41
C SER A 422 -7.05 0.50 15.62
N ASN A 423 -8.35 0.36 15.88
CA ASN A 423 -9.46 0.87 15.08
C ASN A 423 -9.45 0.41 13.60
N LEU A 424 -8.56 -0.52 13.22
CA LEU A 424 -8.41 -1.04 11.87
C LEU A 424 -9.49 -2.08 11.57
N LYS A 425 -10.35 -1.81 10.59
CA LYS A 425 -11.47 -2.71 10.26
C LYS A 425 -10.97 -4.01 9.64
N THR A 426 -10.07 -3.96 8.68
CA THR A 426 -9.64 -5.11 7.88
C THR A 426 -8.16 -5.40 8.03
N VAL A 427 -7.81 -6.68 8.15
CA VAL A 427 -6.45 -7.21 8.26
C VAL A 427 -6.16 -8.19 7.14
N MET A 428 -4.88 -8.35 6.73
CA MET A 428 -4.47 -9.32 5.70
C MET A 428 -4.21 -10.71 6.29
N ASP A 429 -4.78 -11.75 5.66
CA ASP A 429 -4.71 -13.15 6.12
C ASP A 429 -3.48 -13.88 5.58
N PHE A 430 -2.31 -13.55 6.11
CA PHE A 430 -1.07 -14.27 5.79
C PHE A 430 -1.07 -15.72 6.29
N ALA A 431 -1.91 -16.05 7.29
CA ALA A 431 -2.09 -17.42 7.74
C ALA A 431 -2.77 -18.28 6.66
N PHE A 432 -3.85 -17.79 6.04
CA PHE A 432 -4.49 -18.48 4.92
C PHE A 432 -3.53 -18.64 3.75
N PHE A 433 -2.81 -17.56 3.37
CA PHE A 433 -1.79 -17.59 2.33
C PHE A 433 -0.74 -18.70 2.58
N ASP A 434 -0.16 -18.76 3.77
CA ASP A 434 0.86 -19.75 4.13
C ASP A 434 0.30 -21.18 4.06
N ARG A 435 -0.87 -21.42 4.67
CA ARG A 435 -1.48 -22.75 4.74
C ARG A 435 -1.94 -23.26 3.39
N ILE A 436 -2.48 -22.42 2.49
CA ILE A 436 -2.91 -22.88 1.15
C ILE A 436 -1.70 -23.18 0.25
N ASN A 437 -0.61 -22.43 0.38
CA ASN A 437 0.62 -22.68 -0.36
C ASN A 437 1.35 -23.95 0.11
N GLN A 438 1.28 -24.29 1.38
CA GLN A 438 1.77 -25.59 1.88
C GLN A 438 0.85 -26.72 1.42
N ALA A 439 -0.46 -26.56 1.52
CA ALA A 439 -1.45 -27.58 1.20
C ALA A 439 -1.40 -28.06 -0.26
N LYS A 440 -1.06 -27.20 -1.22
CA LYS A 440 -1.04 -27.52 -2.65
C LYS A 440 -0.09 -28.68 -3.02
N ASN A 441 0.95 -28.90 -2.22
CA ASN A 441 1.99 -29.89 -2.46
C ASN A 441 1.84 -31.15 -1.59
N GLU A 442 0.73 -31.28 -0.85
CA GLU A 442 0.53 -32.34 0.13
C GLU A 442 -0.78 -33.10 -0.14
N GLU A 443 -0.81 -34.39 0.22
CA GLU A 443 -2.03 -35.19 0.21
C GLU A 443 -2.84 -34.91 1.50
N THR A 444 -4.16 -34.92 1.39
CA THR A 444 -5.11 -34.62 2.50
C THR A 444 -5.53 -35.90 3.23
N ASP A 445 -4.67 -36.82 3.46
CA ASP A 445 -4.92 -38.05 4.23
C ASP A 445 -4.18 -38.10 5.58
N ASP A 446 -3.34 -37.08 5.84
CA ASP A 446 -2.63 -36.85 7.10
C ASP A 446 -3.31 -35.71 7.87
N TRP A 447 -3.35 -35.80 9.20
CA TRP A 447 -4.02 -34.85 10.08
C TRP A 447 -3.50 -33.42 9.98
N TRP A 448 -2.26 -33.24 9.58
CA TRP A 448 -1.56 -31.97 9.58
C TRP A 448 -1.17 -31.48 8.17
N LYS A 449 -1.58 -32.22 7.14
CA LYS A 449 -1.18 -31.95 5.76
C LYS A 449 -2.37 -31.66 4.85
N GLY A 450 -2.07 -31.14 3.67
CA GLY A 450 -3.07 -30.82 2.67
C GLY A 450 -4.13 -29.89 3.21
N PHE A 451 -5.41 -30.12 2.88
CA PHE A 451 -6.51 -29.26 3.30
C PHE A 451 -6.84 -29.31 4.79
N ASN A 452 -6.23 -30.22 5.58
CA ASN A 452 -6.29 -30.11 7.04
C ASN A 452 -5.62 -28.83 7.55
N ARG A 453 -4.61 -28.30 6.83
CA ARG A 453 -4.00 -27.00 7.15
C ARG A 453 -5.00 -25.86 7.05
N ILE A 454 -5.85 -25.88 6.00
CA ILE A 454 -6.91 -24.86 5.82
C ILE A 454 -8.00 -25.04 6.86
N TYR A 455 -8.46 -26.27 7.11
CA TYR A 455 -9.40 -26.54 8.17
C TYR A 455 -8.91 -25.97 9.52
N ASN A 456 -7.65 -26.24 9.88
CA ASN A 456 -7.05 -25.75 11.11
C ASN A 456 -6.89 -24.23 11.13
N SER A 457 -6.57 -23.59 10.00
CA SER A 457 -6.48 -22.13 9.90
C SER A 457 -7.84 -21.46 10.13
N LEU A 458 -8.87 -21.92 9.42
CA LEU A 458 -10.22 -21.36 9.53
C LEU A 458 -10.88 -21.65 10.89
N CYS A 459 -10.47 -22.68 11.63
CA CYS A 459 -11.00 -22.92 12.98
C CYS A 459 -10.61 -21.81 13.96
N TYR A 460 -9.61 -21.01 13.68
CA TYR A 460 -9.21 -19.84 14.47
C TYR A 460 -10.06 -18.58 14.22
N ASP A 461 -11.09 -18.67 13.38
CA ASP A 461 -11.97 -17.51 13.10
C ASP A 461 -12.63 -16.95 14.37
N TYR A 462 -12.73 -17.72 15.45
CA TYR A 462 -13.20 -17.23 16.76
C TYR A 462 -12.29 -16.17 17.40
N LEU A 463 -11.07 -16.01 16.94
CA LEU A 463 -10.13 -14.97 17.40
C LEU A 463 -10.42 -13.60 16.79
N TYR A 464 -11.01 -13.57 15.59
CA TYR A 464 -11.34 -12.33 14.90
C TYR A 464 -12.66 -11.76 15.43
N VAL A 465 -12.69 -10.44 15.60
CA VAL A 465 -13.93 -9.72 15.93
C VAL A 465 -14.94 -9.88 14.79
N ASP A 466 -14.46 -9.77 13.56
CA ASP A 466 -15.26 -9.99 12.37
C ASP A 466 -14.46 -10.69 11.26
N PRO A 467 -14.64 -12.00 11.06
CA PRO A 467 -13.98 -12.75 9.99
C PRO A 467 -14.33 -12.28 8.58
N SER A 468 -15.45 -11.58 8.38
CA SER A 468 -15.82 -11.00 7.08
C SER A 468 -14.96 -9.78 6.69
N HIS A 469 -14.23 -9.21 7.64
CA HIS A 469 -13.24 -8.15 7.47
C HIS A 469 -11.81 -8.68 7.55
N VAL A 470 -11.56 -9.87 7.03
CA VAL A 470 -10.23 -10.45 6.87
C VAL A 470 -9.98 -10.64 5.38
N MET A 471 -8.92 -10.02 4.84
CA MET A 471 -8.59 -10.08 3.42
C MET A 471 -7.65 -11.26 3.14
N ALA A 472 -8.17 -12.29 2.47
CA ALA A 472 -7.42 -13.48 2.10
C ALA A 472 -6.89 -13.41 0.67
N PHE A 473 -5.77 -14.07 0.46
CA PHE A 473 -5.10 -14.18 -0.85
C PHE A 473 -4.30 -15.48 -0.93
N ILE A 474 -3.91 -15.87 -2.15
CA ILE A 474 -3.08 -17.06 -2.39
C ILE A 474 -1.68 -16.70 -2.89
N GLU A 475 -1.52 -15.49 -3.39
CA GLU A 475 -0.28 -14.87 -3.86
C GLU A 475 -0.44 -13.35 -3.91
N ASN A 476 0.66 -12.61 -3.84
CA ASN A 476 0.71 -11.17 -4.05
C ASN A 476 2.06 -10.75 -4.65
N HIS A 477 2.33 -9.45 -4.72
CA HIS A 477 3.56 -8.90 -5.30
C HIS A 477 4.83 -9.14 -4.46
N ASP A 478 4.69 -9.57 -3.21
CA ASP A 478 5.79 -9.83 -2.28
C ASP A 478 6.05 -11.31 -2.02
N THR A 479 5.25 -12.18 -2.64
CA THR A 479 5.35 -13.63 -2.46
C THR A 479 5.66 -14.34 -3.77
N ASP A 480 6.06 -15.59 -3.71
CA ASP A 480 6.08 -16.43 -4.89
C ASP A 480 4.69 -16.52 -5.51
N ARG A 481 4.62 -16.65 -6.84
CA ARG A 481 3.38 -16.98 -7.51
C ARG A 481 2.88 -18.35 -7.02
N PHE A 482 1.58 -18.52 -6.92
CA PHE A 482 0.99 -19.78 -6.45
C PHE A 482 1.45 -20.99 -7.28
N LEU A 483 1.61 -20.81 -8.58
CA LEU A 483 2.12 -21.84 -9.48
C LEU A 483 3.64 -22.09 -9.32
N GLY A 484 4.39 -21.17 -8.70
CA GLY A 484 5.86 -21.24 -8.65
C GLY A 484 6.45 -21.28 -10.06
N GLU A 485 7.36 -22.21 -10.32
CA GLU A 485 7.89 -22.51 -11.67
C GLU A 485 7.07 -23.60 -12.40
N GLY A 486 6.03 -24.13 -11.73
CA GLY A 486 5.19 -25.19 -12.26
C GLY A 486 3.94 -24.67 -12.98
N GLN A 487 3.05 -25.61 -13.30
CA GLN A 487 1.76 -25.32 -13.93
C GLN A 487 0.63 -26.21 -13.35
N ASP A 488 0.60 -26.40 -12.03
CA ASP A 488 -0.45 -27.19 -11.38
C ASP A 488 -1.80 -26.43 -11.34
N THR A 489 -2.47 -26.46 -12.48
CA THR A 489 -3.77 -25.80 -12.64
C THR A 489 -4.89 -26.41 -11.79
N LEU A 490 -4.77 -27.67 -11.35
CA LEU A 490 -5.75 -28.30 -10.47
C LEU A 490 -5.66 -27.72 -9.06
N ALA A 491 -4.43 -27.59 -8.52
CA ALA A 491 -4.21 -26.93 -7.23
C ALA A 491 -4.70 -25.48 -7.27
N LEU A 492 -4.41 -24.74 -8.35
CA LEU A 492 -4.86 -23.35 -8.49
C LEU A 492 -6.40 -23.25 -8.51
N LYS A 493 -7.10 -24.15 -9.20
CA LYS A 493 -8.58 -24.20 -9.19
C LYS A 493 -9.14 -24.47 -7.81
N GLN A 494 -8.54 -25.39 -7.05
CA GLN A 494 -8.93 -25.67 -5.66
C GLN A 494 -8.75 -24.45 -4.77
N ALA A 495 -7.60 -23.78 -4.86
CA ALA A 495 -7.28 -22.58 -4.09
C ALA A 495 -8.22 -21.41 -4.41
N LEU A 496 -8.47 -21.14 -5.70
CA LEU A 496 -9.42 -20.09 -6.14
C LEU A 496 -10.87 -20.40 -5.71
N ALA A 497 -11.31 -21.65 -5.80
CA ALA A 497 -12.64 -22.02 -5.34
C ALA A 497 -12.82 -21.77 -3.83
N LEU A 498 -11.81 -22.11 -3.01
CA LEU A 498 -11.81 -21.80 -1.58
C LEU A 498 -11.79 -20.29 -1.33
N LEU A 499 -10.79 -19.59 -1.89
CA LEU A 499 -10.62 -18.14 -1.71
C LEU A 499 -11.92 -17.37 -1.99
N LEU A 500 -12.65 -17.76 -3.05
CA LEU A 500 -13.86 -17.06 -3.49
C LEU A 500 -15.15 -17.52 -2.76
N THR A 501 -15.09 -18.53 -1.88
CA THR A 501 -16.28 -19.05 -1.20
C THR A 501 -16.22 -19.01 0.33
N VAL A 502 -15.02 -18.91 0.93
CA VAL A 502 -14.88 -18.73 2.39
C VAL A 502 -15.30 -17.33 2.83
N ASN A 503 -15.55 -17.15 4.14
CA ASN A 503 -15.95 -15.87 4.72
C ASN A 503 -14.75 -14.92 4.83
N ARG A 504 -14.31 -14.37 3.70
CA ARG A 504 -13.17 -13.45 3.57
C ARG A 504 -13.45 -12.39 2.51
N ILE A 505 -12.66 -11.33 2.51
CA ILE A 505 -12.52 -10.41 1.38
C ILE A 505 -11.45 -11.02 0.46
N PRO A 506 -11.78 -11.52 -0.73
CA PRO A 506 -10.78 -12.11 -1.61
C PRO A 506 -9.89 -11.06 -2.28
N GLN A 507 -8.59 -11.33 -2.36
CA GLN A 507 -7.65 -10.59 -3.20
C GLN A 507 -7.06 -11.53 -4.24
N LEU A 508 -7.11 -11.11 -5.50
CA LEU A 508 -6.42 -11.75 -6.63
C LEU A 508 -5.21 -10.90 -7.04
N TYR A 509 -4.12 -11.54 -7.39
CA TYR A 509 -2.96 -10.87 -7.96
C TYR A 509 -3.02 -10.91 -9.48
N TYR A 510 -2.67 -9.82 -10.17
CA TYR A 510 -2.78 -9.74 -11.62
C TYR A 510 -2.07 -10.90 -12.32
N GLY A 511 -2.77 -11.48 -13.30
CA GLY A 511 -2.27 -12.59 -14.08
C GLY A 511 -2.45 -13.99 -13.47
N THR A 512 -3.00 -14.12 -12.24
CA THR A 512 -3.40 -15.41 -11.67
C THR A 512 -4.39 -16.13 -12.61
N GLU A 513 -5.33 -15.37 -13.15
CA GLU A 513 -6.40 -15.84 -14.05
C GLU A 513 -5.90 -16.28 -15.44
N ILE A 514 -4.68 -15.94 -15.80
CA ILE A 514 -4.02 -16.34 -17.06
C ILE A 514 -2.76 -17.16 -16.81
N LEU A 515 -2.64 -17.78 -15.65
CA LEU A 515 -1.58 -18.71 -15.30
C LEU A 515 -0.15 -18.09 -15.24
N MET A 516 -0.04 -16.80 -14.93
CA MET A 516 1.28 -16.23 -14.66
C MET A 516 1.93 -16.94 -13.48
N ASN A 517 3.19 -17.30 -13.65
CA ASN A 517 4.00 -18.08 -12.69
C ASN A 517 5.32 -17.35 -12.37
N GLY A 518 6.11 -17.86 -11.43
CA GLY A 518 7.42 -17.35 -11.07
C GLY A 518 7.72 -17.47 -9.58
N THR A 519 9.00 -17.41 -9.25
CA THR A 519 9.51 -17.43 -7.88
C THR A 519 10.45 -16.25 -7.63
N LYS A 520 10.63 -15.88 -6.38
CA LYS A 520 11.54 -14.80 -5.93
C LYS A 520 13.00 -15.25 -5.87
N SER A 521 13.39 -16.31 -6.53
CA SER A 521 14.69 -16.99 -6.39
C SER A 521 15.91 -16.07 -6.48
N SER A 522 15.85 -14.96 -7.25
CA SER A 522 16.95 -13.99 -7.38
C SER A 522 16.51 -12.53 -7.24
N THR A 523 15.26 -12.21 -7.53
CA THR A 523 14.69 -10.87 -7.42
C THR A 523 13.17 -10.90 -7.43
N ASP A 524 12.54 -9.96 -6.74
CA ASP A 524 11.09 -9.75 -6.77
C ASP A 524 10.55 -9.53 -8.19
N GLY A 525 11.36 -8.98 -9.09
CA GLY A 525 10.97 -8.74 -10.47
C GLY A 525 10.49 -10.01 -11.21
N HIS A 526 10.91 -11.22 -10.78
CA HIS A 526 10.47 -12.47 -11.37
C HIS A 526 9.00 -12.82 -11.06
N VAL A 527 8.48 -12.39 -9.94
CA VAL A 527 7.05 -12.53 -9.60
C VAL A 527 6.22 -11.33 -10.01
N ARG A 528 6.89 -10.24 -10.46
CA ARG A 528 6.33 -8.95 -10.89
C ARG A 528 6.51 -8.72 -12.38
N ARG A 529 6.32 -9.78 -13.20
CA ARG A 529 6.47 -9.72 -14.65
C ARG A 529 5.36 -8.91 -15.31
N ASP A 530 5.64 -8.40 -16.51
CA ASP A 530 4.66 -7.68 -17.31
C ASP A 530 3.42 -8.52 -17.60
N PHE A 531 2.25 -7.88 -17.57
CA PHE A 531 1.03 -8.50 -18.06
C PHE A 531 1.10 -8.62 -19.59
N PRO A 532 0.89 -9.83 -20.16
CA PRO A 532 1.04 -10.04 -21.59
C PRO A 532 0.03 -9.20 -22.41
N GLY A 533 0.54 -8.42 -23.34
CA GLY A 533 -0.24 -7.52 -24.19
C GLY A 533 -0.37 -6.11 -23.62
N GLY A 534 0.21 -5.84 -22.44
CA GLY A 534 0.18 -4.50 -21.82
C GLY A 534 1.17 -3.52 -22.44
N PHE A 535 2.08 -3.96 -23.29
CA PHE A 535 3.17 -3.12 -23.79
C PHE A 535 3.33 -3.24 -25.30
N ALA A 536 3.70 -2.14 -25.96
CA ALA A 536 3.96 -2.14 -27.37
C ALA A 536 5.03 -3.17 -27.75
N GLY A 537 4.76 -3.96 -28.78
CA GLY A 537 5.66 -5.01 -29.29
C GLY A 537 5.53 -6.36 -28.57
N ASP A 538 4.58 -6.54 -27.64
CA ASP A 538 4.27 -7.84 -27.09
C ASP A 538 3.77 -8.79 -28.17
N SER A 539 4.33 -10.00 -28.21
CA SER A 539 3.96 -11.04 -29.18
C SER A 539 2.70 -11.82 -28.79
N HIS A 540 2.19 -11.58 -27.59
CA HIS A 540 1.02 -12.23 -27.00
C HIS A 540 0.19 -11.18 -26.24
N ASN A 541 -1.13 -11.24 -26.38
CA ASN A 541 -2.05 -10.30 -25.75
C ASN A 541 -3.17 -11.02 -24.98
N ALA A 542 -3.01 -11.15 -23.69
CA ALA A 542 -3.98 -11.81 -22.81
C ALA A 542 -5.22 -10.95 -22.51
N PHE A 543 -5.22 -9.64 -22.81
CA PHE A 543 -6.44 -8.83 -22.78
C PHE A 543 -7.43 -9.27 -23.86
N ASN A 544 -6.92 -9.74 -24.99
CA ASN A 544 -7.74 -10.21 -26.10
C ASN A 544 -8.07 -11.70 -25.97
N LYS A 545 -9.34 -12.03 -25.81
CA LYS A 545 -9.84 -13.40 -25.71
C LYS A 545 -9.36 -14.30 -26.87
N ALA A 546 -9.27 -13.77 -28.08
CA ALA A 546 -8.87 -14.53 -29.26
C ALA A 546 -7.39 -14.91 -29.27
N GLU A 547 -6.57 -14.18 -28.50
CA GLU A 547 -5.11 -14.38 -28.43
C GLU A 547 -4.68 -15.16 -27.19
N ARG A 548 -5.56 -15.33 -26.18
CA ARG A 548 -5.29 -16.20 -25.03
C ARG A 548 -5.06 -17.64 -25.51
N THR A 549 -4.04 -18.27 -24.97
CA THR A 549 -3.84 -19.72 -25.17
C THR A 549 -5.05 -20.50 -24.64
N LYS A 550 -5.20 -21.75 -25.06
CA LYS A 550 -6.29 -22.63 -24.56
C LYS A 550 -6.26 -22.78 -23.04
N ALA A 551 -5.06 -22.85 -22.45
CA ALA A 551 -4.89 -22.98 -20.99
C ALA A 551 -5.28 -21.69 -20.26
N GLU A 552 -4.79 -20.54 -20.72
CA GLU A 552 -5.16 -19.23 -20.19
C GLU A 552 -6.67 -18.98 -20.28
N GLN A 553 -7.27 -19.23 -21.45
CA GLN A 553 -8.72 -19.04 -21.64
C GLN A 553 -9.53 -19.99 -20.73
N ALA A 554 -9.06 -21.22 -20.51
CA ALA A 554 -9.73 -22.15 -19.61
C ALA A 554 -9.68 -21.68 -18.14
N MET A 555 -8.53 -21.14 -17.69
CA MET A 555 -8.39 -20.61 -16.32
C MET A 555 -9.13 -19.28 -16.17
N PHE A 556 -9.03 -18.38 -17.13
CA PHE A 556 -9.80 -17.14 -17.17
C PHE A 556 -11.30 -17.43 -17.06
N SER A 557 -11.82 -18.35 -17.88
CA SER A 557 -13.25 -18.72 -17.86
C SER A 557 -13.68 -19.36 -16.55
N PHE A 558 -12.80 -20.14 -15.90
CA PHE A 558 -13.05 -20.73 -14.60
C PHE A 558 -13.16 -19.62 -13.53
N THR A 559 -12.19 -18.71 -13.47
CA THR A 559 -12.12 -17.62 -12.52
C THR A 559 -13.28 -16.63 -12.73
N SER A 560 -13.48 -16.18 -13.96
CA SER A 560 -14.55 -15.24 -14.30
C SER A 560 -15.95 -15.78 -13.97
N ARG A 561 -16.20 -17.06 -14.21
CA ARG A 561 -17.49 -17.69 -13.84
C ARG A 561 -17.75 -17.65 -12.34
N LEU A 562 -16.75 -17.93 -11.51
CA LEU A 562 -16.87 -17.85 -10.05
C LEU A 562 -17.06 -16.40 -9.58
N LEU A 563 -16.35 -15.46 -10.16
CA LEU A 563 -16.42 -14.05 -9.82
C LEU A 563 -17.79 -13.46 -10.13
N HIS A 564 -18.32 -13.66 -11.34
CA HIS A 564 -19.66 -13.17 -11.72
C HIS A 564 -20.76 -13.84 -10.91
N TRP A 565 -20.64 -15.14 -10.62
CA TRP A 565 -21.60 -15.83 -9.78
C TRP A 565 -21.58 -15.29 -8.33
N ARG A 566 -20.39 -14.96 -7.81
CA ARG A 566 -20.21 -14.43 -6.46
C ARG A 566 -20.81 -13.04 -6.27
N GLN A 567 -20.68 -12.14 -7.25
CA GLN A 567 -21.10 -10.73 -7.17
C GLN A 567 -22.55 -10.56 -6.68
N ASN A 568 -23.46 -11.48 -7.01
CA ASN A 568 -24.88 -11.39 -6.69
C ASN A 568 -25.33 -12.54 -5.77
N ASN A 569 -24.41 -13.09 -4.97
CA ASN A 569 -24.70 -14.25 -4.15
C ASN A 569 -24.63 -13.93 -2.65
N ASP A 570 -25.77 -13.56 -2.08
CA ASP A 570 -25.89 -13.25 -0.65
C ASP A 570 -25.50 -14.44 0.24
N VAL A 571 -25.61 -15.68 -0.22
CA VAL A 571 -25.18 -16.85 0.55
C VAL A 571 -23.67 -16.78 0.83
N ILE A 572 -22.87 -16.31 -0.12
CA ILE A 572 -21.42 -16.15 0.04
C ILE A 572 -21.09 -14.97 0.95
N THR A 573 -21.79 -13.86 0.82
CA THR A 573 -21.43 -12.60 1.52
C THR A 573 -22.03 -12.51 2.93
N LYS A 574 -23.23 -13.07 3.15
CA LYS A 574 -24.02 -12.97 4.38
C LYS A 574 -24.23 -14.30 5.09
N GLY A 575 -24.03 -15.43 4.41
CA GLY A 575 -24.32 -16.76 4.93
C GLY A 575 -23.39 -17.17 6.06
N LYS A 576 -23.88 -18.03 6.95
CA LYS A 576 -23.09 -18.68 8.00
C LYS A 576 -22.10 -19.68 7.36
N GLN A 577 -20.85 -19.66 7.80
CA GLN A 577 -19.86 -20.65 7.38
C GLN A 577 -19.90 -21.89 8.26
N THR A 578 -19.82 -23.07 7.65
CA THR A 578 -19.63 -24.36 8.30
C THR A 578 -18.54 -25.11 7.56
N GLN A 579 -17.60 -25.73 8.29
CA GLN A 579 -16.58 -26.56 7.67
C GLN A 579 -16.57 -27.96 8.27
N PHE A 580 -16.18 -28.95 7.49
CA PHE A 580 -16.10 -30.33 7.88
C PHE A 580 -14.63 -30.79 7.91
N ILE A 581 -14.25 -31.50 8.99
CA ILE A 581 -12.93 -32.13 9.04
C ILE A 581 -12.73 -32.97 7.77
N PRO A 582 -11.60 -32.84 7.05
CA PRO A 582 -11.28 -33.66 5.90
C PRO A 582 -11.32 -35.15 6.25
N VAL A 583 -12.04 -35.93 5.45
CA VAL A 583 -12.14 -37.38 5.62
C VAL A 583 -11.88 -38.08 4.29
N LYS A 584 -10.98 -39.06 4.28
CA LYS A 584 -10.56 -39.79 3.05
C LYS A 584 -10.22 -38.82 1.91
N GLY A 585 -9.49 -37.77 2.24
CA GLY A 585 -9.03 -36.75 1.31
C GLY A 585 -10.09 -35.73 0.87
N VAL A 586 -11.35 -35.84 1.31
CA VAL A 586 -12.41 -34.89 0.94
C VAL A 586 -12.57 -33.81 2.01
N TYR A 587 -12.36 -32.55 1.62
CA TYR A 587 -12.61 -31.36 2.42
C TYR A 587 -13.83 -30.61 1.92
N VAL A 588 -14.68 -30.16 2.85
CA VAL A 588 -15.89 -29.40 2.53
C VAL A 588 -16.01 -28.18 3.41
N VAL A 589 -16.22 -27.02 2.76
CA VAL A 589 -16.64 -25.76 3.39
C VAL A 589 -17.99 -25.38 2.80
N ALA A 590 -18.92 -24.99 3.66
CA ALA A 590 -20.25 -24.58 3.24
C ALA A 590 -20.61 -23.18 3.74
N ARG A 591 -21.50 -22.51 3.00
CA ARG A 591 -22.15 -21.26 3.40
C ARG A 591 -23.67 -21.49 3.33
N THR A 592 -24.40 -21.03 4.35
CA THR A 592 -25.87 -21.20 4.41
C THR A 592 -26.55 -19.89 4.76
N LEU A 593 -27.67 -19.61 4.07
CA LEU A 593 -28.52 -18.43 4.30
C LEU A 593 -29.98 -18.82 4.07
N GLY A 594 -30.74 -18.96 5.14
CA GLY A 594 -32.09 -19.53 5.09
C GLY A 594 -32.03 -20.97 4.59
N ASP A 595 -32.82 -21.26 3.56
CA ASP A 595 -32.88 -22.56 2.88
C ASP A 595 -31.84 -22.75 1.77
N LYS A 596 -31.07 -21.70 1.47
CA LYS A 596 -30.04 -21.72 0.42
C LYS A 596 -28.69 -22.15 1.01
N ALA A 597 -27.97 -22.96 0.24
CA ALA A 597 -26.62 -23.38 0.61
C ALA A 597 -25.66 -23.36 -0.58
N VAL A 598 -24.39 -23.14 -0.26
CA VAL A 598 -23.27 -23.33 -1.18
C VAL A 598 -22.25 -24.24 -0.50
N MET A 599 -21.80 -25.27 -1.19
CA MET A 599 -20.75 -26.19 -0.70
C MET A 599 -19.57 -26.18 -1.66
N THR A 600 -18.41 -25.83 -1.17
CA THR A 600 -17.13 -26.04 -1.86
C THR A 600 -16.57 -27.37 -1.42
N VAL A 601 -16.50 -28.32 -2.35
CA VAL A 601 -16.09 -29.71 -2.12
C VAL A 601 -14.79 -29.98 -2.84
N ILE A 602 -13.75 -30.36 -2.13
CA ILE A 602 -12.41 -30.56 -2.66
C ILE A 602 -11.95 -31.99 -2.39
N ASN A 603 -11.44 -32.64 -3.44
CA ASN A 603 -10.66 -33.85 -3.31
C ASN A 603 -9.17 -33.47 -3.26
N GLY A 604 -8.59 -33.50 -2.08
CA GLY A 604 -7.18 -33.15 -1.85
C GLY A 604 -6.20 -34.31 -2.12
N THR A 605 -6.65 -35.37 -2.83
CA THR A 605 -5.80 -36.51 -3.17
C THR A 605 -5.64 -36.74 -4.68
N SER A 606 -4.61 -37.43 -5.05
CA SER A 606 -4.31 -37.84 -6.43
C SER A 606 -5.19 -39.01 -6.93
N LYS A 607 -6.13 -39.50 -6.10
CA LYS A 607 -7.05 -40.61 -6.40
C LYS A 607 -8.50 -40.11 -6.50
N THR A 608 -9.35 -40.87 -7.18
CA THR A 608 -10.79 -40.65 -7.12
C THR A 608 -11.27 -40.81 -5.68
N ALA A 609 -12.09 -39.85 -5.21
CA ALA A 609 -12.70 -39.87 -3.89
C ALA A 609 -14.22 -39.89 -3.99
N THR A 610 -14.89 -40.17 -2.87
CA THR A 610 -16.35 -40.14 -2.76
C THR A 610 -16.76 -39.21 -1.64
N MET A 611 -17.65 -38.27 -1.94
CA MET A 611 -18.36 -37.45 -0.96
C MET A 611 -19.62 -38.20 -0.50
N PRO A 612 -19.64 -38.77 0.73
CA PRO A 612 -20.86 -39.40 1.22
C PRO A 612 -21.89 -38.32 1.57
N VAL A 613 -23.01 -38.29 0.84
CA VAL A 613 -24.04 -37.24 1.00
C VAL A 613 -24.60 -37.20 2.42
N ALA A 614 -24.83 -38.35 3.03
CA ALA A 614 -25.35 -38.45 4.38
C ALA A 614 -24.50 -37.73 5.44
N ARG A 615 -23.17 -37.61 5.23
CA ARG A 615 -22.27 -36.88 6.15
C ARG A 615 -22.58 -35.38 6.22
N TYR A 616 -23.11 -34.84 5.14
CA TYR A 616 -23.33 -33.39 4.95
C TYR A 616 -24.82 -33.03 5.02
N ALA A 617 -25.66 -33.91 5.60
CA ALA A 617 -27.10 -33.75 5.67
C ALA A 617 -27.54 -32.43 6.34
N GLU A 618 -26.77 -31.94 7.33
CA GLU A 618 -27.08 -30.65 7.99
C GLU A 618 -27.00 -29.43 7.07
N ILE A 619 -26.24 -29.54 5.96
CA ILE A 619 -26.13 -28.47 4.93
C ILE A 619 -27.05 -28.75 3.77
N ILE A 620 -27.11 -29.99 3.33
CA ILE A 620 -27.90 -30.41 2.18
C ILE A 620 -29.40 -30.33 2.49
N GLY A 621 -29.82 -30.62 3.73
CA GLY A 621 -31.23 -30.59 4.13
C GLY A 621 -32.09 -31.51 3.27
N ASN A 622 -33.15 -30.95 2.71
CA ASN A 622 -34.08 -31.66 1.82
C ASN A 622 -33.72 -31.54 0.33
N HIS A 623 -32.58 -30.92 -0.02
CA HIS A 623 -32.17 -30.78 -1.43
C HIS A 623 -31.73 -32.12 -2.00
N THR A 624 -32.36 -32.54 -3.10
CA THR A 624 -32.01 -33.76 -3.83
C THR A 624 -31.08 -33.52 -5.01
N GLU A 625 -30.85 -32.24 -5.34
CA GLU A 625 -30.02 -31.80 -6.47
C GLU A 625 -29.30 -30.49 -6.14
N ALA A 626 -28.09 -30.32 -6.65
CA ALA A 626 -27.33 -29.06 -6.62
C ALA A 626 -26.83 -28.69 -8.01
N THR A 627 -26.61 -27.39 -8.25
CA THR A 627 -25.93 -26.94 -9.48
C THR A 627 -24.46 -26.75 -9.20
N ASN A 628 -23.60 -27.48 -9.93
CA ASN A 628 -22.17 -27.18 -9.91
C ASN A 628 -21.88 -25.92 -10.72
N ILE A 629 -21.55 -24.86 -10.03
CA ILE A 629 -21.31 -23.51 -10.60
C ILE A 629 -20.17 -23.52 -11.60
N LEU A 630 -19.17 -24.37 -11.41
CA LEU A 630 -17.99 -24.44 -12.29
C LEU A 630 -18.33 -24.96 -13.71
N THR A 631 -19.40 -25.74 -13.84
CA THR A 631 -19.76 -26.40 -15.09
C THR A 631 -21.18 -26.15 -15.56
N GLY A 632 -22.04 -25.63 -14.66
CA GLY A 632 -23.50 -25.50 -14.88
C GLY A 632 -24.26 -26.82 -14.80
N ARG A 633 -23.61 -27.95 -14.52
CA ARG A 633 -24.26 -29.26 -14.46
C ARG A 633 -24.97 -29.48 -13.16
N LYS A 634 -26.10 -30.18 -13.22
CA LYS A 634 -26.82 -30.69 -12.04
C LYS A 634 -26.10 -31.89 -11.45
N ILE A 635 -26.02 -31.93 -10.15
CA ILE A 635 -25.44 -33.03 -9.34
C ILE A 635 -26.55 -33.61 -8.51
N ASP A 636 -26.80 -34.90 -8.66
CA ASP A 636 -27.77 -35.69 -7.91
C ASP A 636 -27.23 -35.92 -6.47
N LEU A 637 -27.93 -35.38 -5.50
CA LEU A 637 -27.60 -35.50 -4.07
C LEU A 637 -28.39 -36.62 -3.35
N SER A 638 -29.20 -37.40 -4.08
CA SER A 638 -29.85 -38.61 -3.52
C SER A 638 -28.88 -39.77 -3.31
N LYS A 639 -27.65 -39.67 -3.84
CA LYS A 639 -26.59 -40.66 -3.76
C LYS A 639 -25.20 -40.00 -3.59
N ASP A 640 -24.26 -40.79 -3.14
CA ASP A 640 -22.87 -40.35 -2.95
C ASP A 640 -22.26 -39.80 -4.24
N VAL A 641 -21.54 -38.68 -4.12
CA VAL A 641 -20.95 -37.96 -5.26
C VAL A 641 -19.50 -38.38 -5.45
N LYS A 642 -19.16 -38.85 -6.67
CA LYS A 642 -17.78 -39.16 -7.03
C LYS A 642 -17.01 -37.91 -7.44
N LEU A 643 -15.82 -37.76 -6.92
CA LEU A 643 -14.89 -36.65 -7.15
C LEU A 643 -13.69 -37.14 -7.96
N GLN A 644 -13.34 -36.43 -9.01
CA GLN A 644 -12.12 -36.71 -9.77
C GLN A 644 -10.87 -36.48 -8.91
N PRO A 645 -9.73 -37.11 -9.23
CA PRO A 645 -8.44 -36.81 -8.61
C PRO A 645 -8.20 -35.28 -8.59
N ARG A 646 -7.86 -34.72 -7.42
CA ARG A 646 -7.65 -33.29 -7.21
C ARG A 646 -8.79 -32.40 -7.76
N GLY A 647 -9.99 -32.95 -7.84
CA GLY A 647 -11.17 -32.27 -8.34
C GLY A 647 -11.75 -31.31 -7.32
N VAL A 648 -12.46 -30.29 -7.80
CA VAL A 648 -13.22 -29.33 -7.00
C VAL A 648 -14.62 -29.16 -7.59
N LEU A 649 -15.62 -29.07 -6.71
CA LEU A 649 -17.00 -28.69 -7.02
C LEU A 649 -17.39 -27.48 -6.20
N VAL A 650 -18.17 -26.58 -6.79
CA VAL A 650 -18.89 -25.53 -6.06
C VAL A 650 -20.37 -25.76 -6.33
N LEU A 651 -21.03 -26.30 -5.32
CA LEU A 651 -22.44 -26.75 -5.38
C LEU A 651 -23.34 -25.67 -4.79
N SER A 652 -24.30 -25.18 -5.55
CA SER A 652 -25.33 -24.23 -5.10
C SER A 652 -26.68 -24.94 -5.05
N MET A 653 -27.36 -24.77 -3.94
CA MET A 653 -28.68 -25.32 -3.63
C MET A 653 -29.64 -24.22 -3.19
#